data_fa84f2271b04b3e34e39a5f692a77162
#
_entry.id   fa84f2271b04b3e34e39a5f692a77162
#
_cell.length_a   1.000
_cell.length_b   1.000
_cell.length_c   1.000
_cell.angle_alpha   90.00
_cell.angle_beta   90.00
_cell.angle_gamma   90.00
#
_symmetry.space_group_name_H-M   'P 1'
#
loop_
_entity.id
_entity.type
_entity.pdbx_description
1 polymer ?
#
loop_
_entity_poly.entity_id
_entity_poly.type
_entity_poly.pdbx_seq_one_letter_code
_entity_poly.pdbx_strand_id
1 'polypeptide(L)'
;MIITITLIQKKLYNNMYKKVILFIGLFVIISCDKDGIASLSENDYKNASLHMGSGFNKYLNNVLTFQRWDNEQYFYYKVKLENKTESFRVDLNSFEKLNIKNVQTDSKNIKTSIDLKRNEFLSPDGKLAAYIDNYNLWIRNINTGKKTQLTYDGIKDYGYATNNAGWIKSDKPVLKWSPKSDKIATFRQDARGVGEMYLTTTNVGHPKLQAWKYALPGDEKIFEIERLIIDVKSKKIIKLKMENDFQRSTTTDHIAGRGGELLDTQWSEDSSKLAFISSSRDHKEAHLQIADSKTGTVSSIFKENVETYYESGVRSENWRVLFDSNEFIWYSEKDNWGHVYLYDLKTKKLKNRITTGNWLVRKIMHIDSNQREIIFTAGGKEKGNPYHIHLYKVNFDGNNLTSLTPEKGSHSINPSPNWNFFVTTYSTTNAPPVSILKDRNGKNLIKLSSSSSDDLKRNGWQEPIEFNVKARDNETDLYGILYLPSNYNKNEKYPVLNYIYPGPQSGSVGNYSFTVARRDFQALAELGFIVVAVDAMGTPGRSKSFHDAYYGNMGDNGLPDNITAIKQLSEIYKGMDLTRVGIWGHSGGGFASTGALLRYPEFYDVAVSSSGNHDNRNYEADWGEKWHGLLEPVELNSKDNRSEYDYKKTNYDSQANQLLVDNLKGKLLIAHGMLDDNVPPSSTMLVVDELIKANKDFDLILFPNKRHGYGDMSNYMMRRKWDYFVKHLKGVEPPKEFSFD
;
A
#
# COMPACT_ATOMS: atom_id res chain seq x y z
N MET A 1 -24.87 19.39 -70.16
CA MET A 1 -24.10 18.17 -69.87
C MET A 1 -22.68 18.41 -69.29
N ILE A 2 -22.20 19.66 -69.26
CA ILE A 2 -20.84 20.00 -68.74
C ILE A 2 -20.87 20.37 -67.25
N ILE A 3 -22.03 20.87 -66.73
CA ILE A 3 -22.13 21.27 -65.31
C ILE A 3 -22.30 20.08 -64.34
N THR A 4 -22.83 18.95 -64.82
CA THR A 4 -23.03 17.77 -63.98
C THR A 4 -21.74 16.94 -63.76
N ILE A 5 -20.75 17.01 -64.65
CA ILE A 5 -19.48 16.30 -64.54
C ILE A 5 -18.54 17.03 -63.53
N THR A 6 -18.61 18.36 -63.42
CA THR A 6 -17.79 19.16 -62.51
C THR A 6 -18.20 18.97 -61.02
N LEU A 7 -19.49 18.72 -60.77
CA LEU A 7 -20.00 18.45 -59.42
C LEU A 7 -19.67 17.03 -58.92
N ILE A 8 -19.61 16.04 -59.81
CA ILE A 8 -19.22 14.68 -59.48
C ILE A 8 -17.74 14.58 -59.22
N GLN A 9 -16.89 15.27 -59.98
CA GLN A 9 -15.46 15.33 -59.72
C GLN A 9 -15.11 16.05 -58.40
N LYS A 10 -15.83 17.12 -58.05
CA LYS A 10 -15.65 17.83 -56.75
C LYS A 10 -16.09 16.97 -55.56
N LYS A 11 -17.11 16.13 -55.70
CA LYS A 11 -17.60 15.24 -54.64
C LYS A 11 -16.67 14.01 -54.44
N LEU A 12 -16.06 13.51 -55.51
CA LEU A 12 -15.07 12.46 -55.48
C LEU A 12 -13.72 12.94 -54.91
N TYR A 13 -13.33 14.18 -55.24
CA TYR A 13 -12.10 14.77 -54.73
C TYR A 13 -12.21 15.07 -53.21
N ASN A 14 -13.32 15.57 -52.73
CA ASN A 14 -13.54 15.79 -51.29
C ASN A 14 -13.66 14.47 -50.47
N ASN A 15 -14.18 13.40 -51.04
CA ASN A 15 -14.24 12.12 -50.34
C ASN A 15 -12.89 11.38 -50.36
N MET A 16 -12.04 11.60 -51.35
CA MET A 16 -10.66 11.08 -51.35
C MET A 16 -9.78 11.85 -50.36
N TYR A 17 -9.91 13.17 -50.27
CA TYR A 17 -9.19 13.97 -49.28
C TYR A 17 -9.58 13.63 -47.82
N LYS A 18 -10.88 13.39 -47.56
CA LYS A 18 -11.33 12.94 -46.22
C LYS A 18 -10.84 11.52 -45.86
N LYS A 19 -10.67 10.64 -46.80
CA LYS A 19 -10.12 9.30 -46.57
C LYS A 19 -8.57 9.28 -46.50
N VAL A 20 -7.89 10.22 -47.18
CA VAL A 20 -6.45 10.37 -47.10
C VAL A 20 -6.04 11.11 -45.82
N ILE A 21 -6.84 12.03 -45.30
CA ILE A 21 -6.57 12.67 -43.98
C ILE A 21 -6.84 11.73 -42.81
N LEU A 22 -7.65 10.68 -42.96
CA LEU A 22 -7.88 9.68 -41.90
C LEU A 22 -6.83 8.57 -41.85
N PHE A 23 -5.88 8.50 -42.81
CA PHE A 23 -4.79 7.51 -42.86
C PHE A 23 -3.40 8.10 -42.65
N ILE A 24 -3.26 9.43 -42.46
CA ILE A 24 -1.98 10.10 -42.16
C ILE A 24 -1.83 10.40 -40.65
N GLY A 25 -2.71 9.89 -39.83
CA GLY A 25 -2.76 10.16 -38.38
C GLY A 25 -1.96 9.23 -37.47
N LEU A 26 -0.94 8.51 -37.95
CA LEU A 26 -0.05 7.74 -37.05
C LEU A 26 1.32 7.47 -37.66
N PHE A 27 1.96 8.49 -38.20
CA PHE A 27 3.42 8.51 -38.27
C PHE A 27 3.89 9.38 -37.10
N VAL A 28 4.63 8.80 -36.19
CA VAL A 28 5.47 9.57 -35.26
C VAL A 28 6.38 10.40 -36.17
N ILE A 29 6.06 11.68 -36.37
CA ILE A 29 6.96 12.60 -37.06
C ILE A 29 8.11 12.82 -36.07
N ILE A 30 9.18 12.07 -36.24
CA ILE A 30 10.47 12.45 -35.66
C ILE A 30 10.85 13.74 -36.37
N SER A 31 10.57 14.89 -35.75
CA SER A 31 11.08 16.15 -36.25
C SER A 31 12.58 16.19 -35.95
N CYS A 32 13.42 16.31 -36.96
CA CYS A 32 14.80 16.68 -36.74
C CYS A 32 14.88 18.20 -36.55
N ASP A 33 15.44 18.61 -35.43
CA ASP A 33 15.86 20.00 -35.23
C ASP A 33 17.05 20.35 -36.16
N LYS A 34 17.40 21.62 -36.25
CA LYS A 34 18.44 22.12 -37.18
C LYS A 34 19.81 21.40 -37.12
N ASP A 35 20.04 20.62 -36.07
CA ASP A 35 21.27 19.85 -35.84
C ASP A 35 21.16 18.36 -36.18
N GLY A 36 20.05 17.89 -36.78
CA GLY A 36 19.90 16.51 -37.22
C GLY A 36 19.63 15.49 -36.09
N ILE A 37 19.38 15.95 -34.85
CA ILE A 37 19.06 15.09 -33.71
C ILE A 37 17.56 14.77 -33.72
N ALA A 38 17.21 13.49 -33.63
CA ALA A 38 15.79 13.08 -33.49
C ALA A 38 15.22 13.61 -32.19
N SER A 39 13.99 14.15 -32.22
CA SER A 39 13.31 14.70 -31.05
C SER A 39 11.85 14.27 -30.98
N LEU A 40 11.30 14.17 -29.75
CA LEU A 40 9.87 14.10 -29.51
C LEU A 40 9.29 15.51 -29.41
N SER A 41 8.10 15.69 -29.97
CA SER A 41 7.39 16.97 -29.92
C SER A 41 6.58 17.11 -28.61
N GLU A 42 6.15 18.33 -28.30
CA GLU A 42 5.19 18.62 -27.24
C GLU A 42 3.88 17.85 -27.45
N ASN A 43 3.47 17.64 -28.72
CA ASN A 43 2.27 16.88 -29.05
C ASN A 43 2.38 15.40 -28.72
N ASP A 44 3.58 14.79 -28.82
CA ASP A 44 3.81 13.40 -28.41
C ASP A 44 3.60 13.24 -26.91
N TYR A 45 4.10 14.19 -26.10
CA TYR A 45 3.89 14.20 -24.65
C TYR A 45 2.42 14.48 -24.27
N LYS A 46 1.73 15.37 -24.96
CA LYS A 46 0.29 15.59 -24.79
C LYS A 46 -0.51 14.33 -25.09
N ASN A 47 -0.23 13.67 -26.21
CA ASN A 47 -0.87 12.42 -26.58
C ASN A 47 -0.60 11.32 -25.53
N ALA A 48 0.62 11.15 -25.09
CA ALA A 48 0.97 10.22 -24.03
C ALA A 48 0.22 10.52 -22.72
N SER A 49 0.09 11.80 -22.33
CA SER A 49 -0.60 12.20 -21.11
C SER A 49 -2.10 11.87 -21.11
N LEU A 50 -2.73 11.75 -22.29
CA LEU A 50 -4.13 11.30 -22.40
C LEU A 50 -4.33 9.87 -21.85
N HIS A 51 -3.27 9.04 -21.84
CA HIS A 51 -3.28 7.68 -21.32
C HIS A 51 -3.09 7.61 -19.79
N MET A 52 -3.18 8.74 -19.10
CA MET A 52 -3.25 8.79 -17.64
C MET A 52 -4.70 8.75 -17.14
N GLY A 53 -4.88 8.52 -15.83
CA GLY A 53 -6.21 8.37 -15.22
C GLY A 53 -7.14 9.57 -15.47
N SER A 54 -6.62 10.79 -15.52
CA SER A 54 -7.36 12.00 -15.83
C SER A 54 -7.98 11.98 -17.24
N GLY A 55 -7.30 11.38 -18.21
CA GLY A 55 -7.77 11.28 -19.59
C GLY A 55 -8.91 10.28 -19.78
N PHE A 56 -8.83 9.12 -19.14
CA PHE A 56 -9.73 8.00 -19.39
C PHE A 56 -10.90 7.85 -18.40
N ASN A 57 -10.83 8.40 -17.19
CA ASN A 57 -11.88 8.23 -16.17
C ASN A 57 -13.28 8.66 -16.64
N LYS A 58 -13.37 9.61 -17.56
CA LYS A 58 -14.64 10.09 -18.14
C LYS A 58 -15.34 9.04 -19.02
N TYR A 59 -14.60 8.11 -19.61
CA TYR A 59 -15.12 7.08 -20.51
C TYR A 59 -15.51 5.77 -19.79
N LEU A 60 -15.18 5.64 -18.50
CA LEU A 60 -15.61 4.49 -17.72
C LEU A 60 -16.99 4.77 -17.11
N ASN A 61 -17.98 4.05 -17.60
CA ASN A 61 -19.39 4.22 -17.27
C ASN A 61 -19.95 3.01 -16.52
N ASN A 62 -21.14 3.18 -15.95
CA ASN A 62 -21.88 2.17 -15.18
C ASN A 62 -21.08 1.62 -13.99
N VAL A 63 -20.37 2.52 -13.30
CA VAL A 63 -19.51 2.23 -12.15
C VAL A 63 -20.26 2.58 -10.87
N LEU A 64 -20.24 1.68 -9.92
CA LEU A 64 -20.76 1.92 -8.57
C LEU A 64 -19.80 2.85 -7.81
N THR A 65 -20.27 4.04 -7.42
CA THR A 65 -19.44 5.11 -6.84
C THR A 65 -19.71 5.39 -5.36
N PHE A 66 -20.85 4.91 -4.85
CA PHE A 66 -21.27 5.11 -3.47
C PHE A 66 -22.09 3.91 -3.00
N GLN A 67 -21.93 3.52 -1.73
CA GLN A 67 -22.63 2.43 -1.09
C GLN A 67 -22.94 2.78 0.37
N ARG A 68 -24.18 2.53 0.83
CA ARG A 68 -24.57 2.69 2.22
C ARG A 68 -25.65 1.70 2.60
N TRP A 69 -25.46 0.99 3.70
CA TRP A 69 -26.50 0.21 4.38
C TRP A 69 -27.31 1.11 5.32
N ASP A 70 -28.60 0.91 5.40
CA ASP A 70 -29.49 1.62 6.30
C ASP A 70 -30.38 0.63 7.06
N ASN A 71 -30.14 0.52 8.37
CA ASN A 71 -30.92 -0.25 9.35
C ASN A 71 -31.36 -1.65 8.92
N GLU A 72 -30.52 -2.38 8.17
CA GLU A 72 -30.82 -3.74 7.68
C GLU A 72 -32.04 -3.87 6.75
N GLN A 73 -32.73 -2.77 6.48
CA GLN A 73 -33.91 -2.75 5.62
C GLN A 73 -33.60 -2.29 4.21
N TYR A 74 -32.69 -1.31 4.08
CA TYR A 74 -32.40 -0.71 2.79
C TYR A 74 -30.89 -0.66 2.49
N PHE A 75 -30.58 -0.84 1.21
CA PHE A 75 -29.26 -0.59 0.68
C PHE A 75 -29.33 0.55 -0.35
N TYR A 76 -28.51 1.57 -0.18
CA TYR A 76 -28.42 2.73 -1.07
C TYR A 76 -27.12 2.70 -1.84
N TYR A 77 -27.19 3.05 -3.12
CA TYR A 77 -25.99 3.15 -3.93
C TYR A 77 -26.15 4.18 -5.06
N LYS A 78 -25.00 4.62 -5.62
CA LYS A 78 -24.93 5.49 -6.79
C LYS A 78 -24.15 4.82 -7.90
N VAL A 79 -24.61 5.02 -9.13
CA VAL A 79 -23.95 4.56 -10.35
C VAL A 79 -23.61 5.76 -11.21
N LYS A 80 -22.34 5.89 -11.58
CA LYS A 80 -21.86 6.88 -12.55
C LYS A 80 -22.20 6.37 -13.94
N LEU A 81 -22.97 7.14 -14.70
CA LEU A 81 -23.23 6.98 -16.12
C LEU A 81 -22.44 8.04 -16.90
N GLU A 82 -22.53 8.01 -18.23
CA GLU A 82 -21.75 8.91 -19.11
C GLU A 82 -21.83 10.39 -18.71
N ASN A 83 -23.06 10.90 -18.55
CA ASN A 83 -23.30 12.31 -18.29
C ASN A 83 -24.04 12.60 -16.96
N LYS A 84 -24.30 11.61 -16.15
CA LYS A 84 -25.03 11.74 -14.89
C LYS A 84 -24.65 10.66 -13.87
N THR A 85 -25.01 10.91 -12.64
CA THR A 85 -25.00 9.89 -11.59
C THR A 85 -26.42 9.58 -11.17
N GLU A 86 -26.80 8.33 -11.24
CA GLU A 86 -28.11 7.85 -10.77
C GLU A 86 -28.00 7.27 -9.37
N SER A 87 -29.07 7.44 -8.59
CA SER A 87 -29.16 6.97 -7.21
C SER A 87 -30.24 5.92 -7.10
N PHE A 88 -29.96 4.88 -6.34
CA PHE A 88 -30.85 3.74 -6.18
C PHE A 88 -31.02 3.37 -4.70
N ARG A 89 -32.19 2.84 -4.37
CA ARG A 89 -32.48 2.15 -3.13
C ARG A 89 -32.93 0.73 -3.44
N VAL A 90 -32.42 -0.23 -2.70
CA VAL A 90 -32.88 -1.63 -2.71
C VAL A 90 -33.58 -1.90 -1.38
N ASP A 91 -34.79 -2.42 -1.42
CA ASP A 91 -35.44 -3.02 -0.27
C ASP A 91 -34.91 -4.44 -0.09
N LEU A 92 -34.37 -4.74 1.11
CA LEU A 92 -33.68 -6.01 1.37
C LEU A 92 -34.64 -7.17 1.68
N ASN A 93 -35.96 -6.90 1.84
CA ASN A 93 -36.96 -7.93 2.02
C ASN A 93 -37.56 -8.38 0.69
N SER A 94 -37.89 -7.42 -0.18
CA SER A 94 -38.51 -7.70 -1.49
C SER A 94 -37.50 -7.80 -2.64
N PHE A 95 -36.29 -7.30 -2.43
CA PHE A 95 -35.25 -7.10 -3.45
C PHE A 95 -35.69 -6.15 -4.57
N GLU A 96 -36.68 -5.33 -4.35
CA GLU A 96 -37.13 -4.31 -5.28
C GLU A 96 -36.10 -3.16 -5.35
N LYS A 97 -35.72 -2.82 -6.61
CA LYS A 97 -34.80 -1.73 -6.89
C LYS A 97 -35.58 -0.50 -7.37
N LEU A 98 -35.45 0.60 -6.65
CA LEU A 98 -36.08 1.87 -6.99
C LEU A 98 -35.01 2.91 -7.38
N ASN A 99 -35.25 3.62 -8.51
CA ASN A 99 -34.47 4.81 -8.86
C ASN A 99 -35.01 5.98 -8.04
N ILE A 100 -34.16 6.67 -7.29
CA ILE A 100 -34.53 7.77 -6.41
C ILE A 100 -33.81 9.07 -6.83
N LYS A 101 -34.55 10.20 -6.84
CA LYS A 101 -34.04 11.49 -7.35
C LYS A 101 -32.78 11.99 -6.62
N ASN A 102 -32.62 11.65 -5.36
CA ASN A 102 -31.41 11.87 -4.58
C ASN A 102 -31.30 10.79 -3.51
N VAL A 103 -30.19 10.05 -3.50
CA VAL A 103 -29.66 9.63 -2.21
C VAL A 103 -29.19 10.93 -1.62
N GLN A 104 -30.02 11.52 -0.77
CA GLN A 104 -29.49 12.57 0.07
C GLN A 104 -28.23 12.01 0.68
N THR A 105 -27.12 12.64 0.39
CA THR A 105 -25.93 12.54 1.22
C THR A 105 -26.27 13.20 2.56
N ASP A 106 -27.36 12.72 3.16
CA ASP A 106 -27.79 13.11 4.48
C ASP A 106 -26.93 12.41 5.49
N SER A 107 -25.66 12.82 5.53
CA SER A 107 -25.00 13.03 6.82
C SER A 107 -25.77 14.06 7.68
N LYS A 108 -26.86 14.65 7.16
CA LYS A 108 -27.67 15.68 7.83
C LYS A 108 -29.03 15.21 8.35
N ASN A 109 -29.50 13.99 8.05
CA ASN A 109 -30.80 13.48 8.54
C ASN A 109 -30.77 12.22 9.40
N ILE A 110 -29.60 11.68 9.74
CA ILE A 110 -29.47 11.12 11.07
C ILE A 110 -29.42 12.36 11.98
N LYS A 111 -30.54 12.74 12.56
CA LYS A 111 -30.60 13.63 13.72
C LYS A 111 -29.83 12.99 14.87
N THR A 112 -28.57 13.06 14.80
CA THR A 112 -27.53 13.36 15.75
C THR A 112 -26.32 13.72 14.89
N SER A 113 -26.26 14.97 14.43
CA SER A 113 -24.97 15.59 14.16
C SER A 113 -24.29 15.67 15.53
N ILE A 114 -23.75 14.54 15.98
CA ILE A 114 -22.80 14.55 17.09
C ILE A 114 -21.74 15.52 16.64
N ASP A 115 -21.64 16.66 17.30
CA ASP A 115 -20.60 17.65 17.06
C ASP A 115 -19.26 17.05 17.51
N LEU A 116 -18.77 16.08 16.72
CA LEU A 116 -17.51 15.39 16.94
C LEU A 116 -16.41 16.15 16.24
N LYS A 117 -15.43 16.62 17.01
CA LYS A 117 -14.26 17.26 16.46
C LYS A 117 -13.34 16.24 15.79
N ARG A 118 -12.53 16.69 14.82
CA ARG A 118 -11.64 15.84 14.03
C ARG A 118 -10.74 14.92 14.87
N ASN A 119 -10.31 15.38 16.04
CA ASN A 119 -9.38 14.67 16.94
C ASN A 119 -10.07 14.01 18.13
N GLU A 120 -11.38 13.84 18.10
CA GLU A 120 -12.15 13.18 19.16
C GLU A 120 -12.52 11.75 18.74
N PHE A 121 -12.57 10.85 19.73
CA PHE A 121 -12.93 9.45 19.57
C PHE A 121 -14.19 9.13 20.41
N LEU A 122 -15.31 8.84 19.73
CA LEU A 122 -16.63 8.65 20.36
C LEU A 122 -16.70 7.35 21.15
N SER A 123 -17.36 7.37 22.32
CA SER A 123 -17.70 6.16 23.07
C SER A 123 -18.79 5.35 22.36
N PRO A 124 -18.87 4.01 22.55
CA PRO A 124 -19.89 3.16 21.95
C PRO A 124 -21.34 3.60 22.20
N ASP A 125 -21.62 4.16 23.39
CA ASP A 125 -22.96 4.68 23.76
C ASP A 125 -23.23 6.10 23.19
N GLY A 126 -22.29 6.70 22.49
CA GLY A 126 -22.43 8.01 21.87
C GLY A 126 -22.43 9.21 22.81
N LYS A 127 -22.16 9.03 24.11
CA LYS A 127 -22.28 10.10 25.11
C LYS A 127 -20.99 10.85 25.39
N LEU A 128 -19.85 10.23 25.19
CA LEU A 128 -18.54 10.78 25.51
C LEU A 128 -17.64 10.77 24.29
N ALA A 129 -16.77 11.76 24.17
CA ALA A 129 -15.70 11.79 23.17
C ALA A 129 -14.34 11.99 23.87
N ALA A 130 -13.40 11.09 23.62
CA ALA A 130 -12.04 11.17 24.15
C ALA A 130 -11.11 11.96 23.22
N TYR A 131 -10.19 12.73 23.76
CA TYR A 131 -9.19 13.50 23.03
C TYR A 131 -7.94 13.75 23.88
N ILE A 132 -6.84 14.15 23.22
CA ILE A 132 -5.59 14.56 23.88
C ILE A 132 -5.57 16.07 23.99
N ASP A 133 -5.17 16.57 25.14
CA ASP A 133 -4.82 17.96 25.37
C ASP A 133 -3.60 18.03 26.28
N ASN A 134 -2.54 18.72 25.82
CA ASN A 134 -1.26 18.84 26.52
C ASN A 134 -0.74 17.49 27.06
N TYR A 135 -0.61 16.50 26.16
CA TYR A 135 -0.11 15.13 26.44
C TYR A 135 -0.96 14.30 27.43
N ASN A 136 -2.13 14.80 27.83
CA ASN A 136 -3.05 14.13 28.75
C ASN A 136 -4.34 13.74 28.06
N LEU A 137 -4.96 12.66 28.52
CA LEU A 137 -6.24 12.18 28.01
C LEU A 137 -7.40 12.90 28.72
N TRP A 138 -8.33 13.39 27.91
CA TRP A 138 -9.55 14.09 28.31
C TRP A 138 -10.75 13.43 27.69
N ILE A 139 -11.92 13.64 28.29
CA ILE A 139 -13.23 13.31 27.71
C ILE A 139 -14.12 14.55 27.69
N ARG A 140 -14.96 14.63 26.69
CA ARG A 140 -16.03 15.63 26.56
C ARG A 140 -17.38 14.92 26.53
N ASN A 141 -18.32 15.38 27.36
CA ASN A 141 -19.72 14.94 27.27
C ASN A 141 -20.34 15.59 26.02
N ILE A 142 -20.88 14.79 25.12
CA ILE A 142 -21.43 15.24 23.84
C ILE A 142 -22.62 16.18 24.01
N ASN A 143 -23.50 15.86 24.95
CA ASN A 143 -24.76 16.61 25.15
C ASN A 143 -24.53 17.93 25.89
N THR A 144 -23.67 17.94 26.91
CA THR A 144 -23.46 19.11 27.77
C THR A 144 -22.25 19.94 27.43
N GLY A 145 -21.36 19.41 26.58
CA GLY A 145 -20.05 20.03 26.28
C GLY A 145 -19.04 20.00 27.43
N LYS A 146 -19.41 19.46 28.62
CA LYS A 146 -18.54 19.40 29.79
C LYS A 146 -17.29 18.59 29.51
N LYS A 147 -16.12 19.17 29.73
CA LYS A 147 -14.81 18.51 29.63
C LYS A 147 -14.38 17.96 30.97
N THR A 148 -13.73 16.81 30.96
CA THR A 148 -13.20 16.17 32.16
C THR A 148 -11.81 15.60 31.85
N GLN A 149 -10.82 15.96 32.63
CA GLN A 149 -9.47 15.43 32.54
C GLN A 149 -9.40 14.05 33.21
N LEU A 150 -8.79 13.09 32.55
CA LEU A 150 -8.62 11.71 33.05
C LEU A 150 -7.19 11.45 33.56
N THR A 151 -6.18 12.09 32.96
CA THR A 151 -4.75 11.93 33.32
C THR A 151 -4.12 13.31 33.56
N TYR A 152 -3.06 13.38 34.40
CA TYR A 152 -2.54 14.66 34.87
C TYR A 152 -1.01 14.82 34.78
N ASP A 153 -0.29 13.72 34.53
CA ASP A 153 1.17 13.63 34.55
C ASP A 153 1.80 13.39 33.18
N GLY A 154 1.00 13.55 32.12
CA GLY A 154 1.50 13.51 30.73
C GLY A 154 2.33 14.74 30.41
N ILE A 155 3.49 14.53 29.82
CA ILE A 155 4.43 15.58 29.40
C ILE A 155 4.90 15.28 27.96
N LYS A 156 5.61 16.23 27.35
CA LYS A 156 6.28 16.03 26.07
C LYS A 156 7.15 14.77 26.13
N ASP A 157 7.10 13.96 25.09
CA ASP A 157 7.81 12.68 24.94
C ASP A 157 7.45 11.61 25.99
N TYR A 158 6.42 11.86 26.83
CA TYR A 158 5.88 10.90 27.78
C TYR A 158 4.37 11.14 27.99
N GLY A 159 3.61 10.94 26.92
CA GLY A 159 2.20 11.32 26.83
C GLY A 159 1.23 10.15 26.75
N TYR A 160 -0.02 10.38 27.19
CA TYR A 160 -1.10 9.42 27.14
C TYR A 160 -1.75 9.36 25.77
N ALA A 161 -1.99 8.16 25.27
CA ALA A 161 -2.66 7.90 24.00
C ALA A 161 -2.02 8.59 22.78
N THR A 162 -0.77 9.05 22.91
CA THR A 162 -0.05 9.74 21.83
C THR A 162 0.50 8.76 20.80
N ASN A 163 0.52 9.17 19.53
CA ASN A 163 1.11 8.39 18.45
C ASN A 163 2.06 9.27 17.63
N ASN A 164 3.28 9.40 18.12
CA ASN A 164 4.35 10.22 17.53
C ASN A 164 5.63 9.40 17.39
N ALA A 165 5.51 8.19 16.86
CA ALA A 165 6.63 7.30 16.56
C ALA A 165 7.05 7.43 15.09
N GLY A 166 8.34 7.59 14.83
CA GLY A 166 8.88 7.72 13.48
C GLY A 166 8.26 8.90 12.70
N TRP A 167 7.83 8.64 11.49
CA TRP A 167 7.18 9.64 10.61
C TRP A 167 5.73 9.95 10.97
N ILE A 168 5.13 9.23 11.93
CA ILE A 168 3.75 9.43 12.35
C ILE A 168 3.68 10.59 13.34
N LYS A 169 2.79 11.54 13.02
CA LYS A 169 2.46 12.68 13.87
C LYS A 169 0.95 12.84 13.87
N SER A 170 0.30 12.48 14.97
CA SER A 170 -1.14 12.53 15.09
C SER A 170 -1.60 13.09 16.43
N ASP A 171 -2.55 14.03 16.37
CA ASP A 171 -3.23 14.56 17.58
C ASP A 171 -4.45 13.68 17.96
N LYS A 172 -4.76 12.64 17.19
CA LYS A 172 -5.82 11.69 17.54
C LYS A 172 -5.34 10.79 18.68
N PRO A 173 -6.17 10.54 19.69
CA PRO A 173 -5.84 9.60 20.75
C PRO A 173 -5.88 8.16 20.20
N VAL A 174 -4.87 7.37 20.51
CA VAL A 174 -4.86 5.92 20.27
C VAL A 174 -5.46 5.22 21.45
N LEU A 175 -6.69 4.77 21.31
CA LEU A 175 -7.43 4.14 22.40
C LEU A 175 -8.53 3.20 21.89
N LYS A 176 -9.03 2.36 22.80
CA LYS A 176 -10.19 1.50 22.55
C LYS A 176 -11.15 1.58 23.73
N TRP A 177 -12.36 2.10 23.49
CA TRP A 177 -13.42 2.09 24.49
C TRP A 177 -13.86 0.66 24.81
N SER A 178 -14.18 0.41 26.07
CA SER A 178 -14.86 -0.82 26.46
C SER A 178 -16.30 -0.86 25.90
N PRO A 179 -16.89 -2.03 25.66
CA PRO A 179 -18.26 -2.15 25.16
C PRO A 179 -19.29 -1.40 26.01
N LYS A 180 -19.10 -1.36 27.33
CA LYS A 180 -19.96 -0.62 28.28
C LYS A 180 -19.68 0.88 28.37
N SER A 181 -18.72 1.41 27.60
CA SER A 181 -18.28 2.82 27.63
C SER A 181 -17.80 3.32 29.02
N ASP A 182 -17.51 2.41 29.94
CA ASP A 182 -17.06 2.70 31.30
C ASP A 182 -15.55 2.70 31.48
N LYS A 183 -14.80 2.15 30.51
CA LYS A 183 -13.34 2.08 30.52
C LYS A 183 -12.74 2.43 29.16
N ILE A 184 -11.47 2.84 29.20
CA ILE A 184 -10.64 3.10 28.02
C ILE A 184 -9.37 2.27 28.14
N ALA A 185 -9.09 1.41 27.17
CA ALA A 185 -7.77 0.81 26.98
C ALA A 185 -6.92 1.76 26.13
N THR A 186 -5.70 2.03 26.58
CA THR A 186 -4.74 2.88 25.89
C THR A 186 -3.33 2.60 26.42
N PHE A 187 -2.41 3.50 26.16
CA PHE A 187 -1.03 3.44 26.67
C PHE A 187 -0.50 4.84 26.99
N ARG A 188 0.60 4.88 27.71
CA ARG A 188 1.47 6.04 27.81
C ARG A 188 2.72 5.75 26.97
N GLN A 189 2.96 6.57 25.96
CA GLN A 189 4.12 6.46 25.08
C GLN A 189 5.34 7.05 25.79
N ASP A 190 6.44 6.30 25.83
CA ASP A 190 7.75 6.77 26.27
C ASP A 190 8.69 6.93 25.07
N ALA A 191 8.98 8.17 24.73
CA ALA A 191 9.94 8.56 23.70
C ALA A 191 11.18 9.29 24.29
N ARG A 192 11.32 9.27 25.62
CA ARG A 192 12.47 9.90 26.29
C ARG A 192 13.74 9.12 25.97
N GLY A 193 14.78 9.85 25.56
CA GLY A 193 16.07 9.24 25.15
C GLY A 193 16.07 8.64 23.74
N VAL A 194 14.93 8.59 23.04
CA VAL A 194 14.90 8.24 21.62
C VAL A 194 15.60 9.33 20.81
N GLY A 195 16.40 8.94 19.81
CA GLY A 195 17.10 9.84 18.90
C GLY A 195 16.18 10.82 18.17
N GLU A 196 16.72 11.88 17.62
CA GLU A 196 15.95 12.89 16.89
C GLU A 196 16.43 13.03 15.45
N MET A 197 15.48 13.28 14.56
CA MET A 197 15.72 13.62 13.17
C MET A 197 15.46 15.12 12.97
N TYR A 198 16.23 15.74 12.06
CA TYR A 198 16.21 17.19 11.85
C TYR A 198 16.04 17.51 10.38
N LEU A 199 15.14 18.47 10.09
CA LEU A 199 14.97 19.05 8.75
C LEU A 199 14.86 20.58 8.88
N THR A 200 15.29 21.29 7.85
CA THR A 200 15.21 22.77 7.81
C THR A 200 14.44 23.24 6.60
N THR A 201 13.60 24.27 6.78
CA THR A 201 12.88 24.89 5.66
C THR A 201 13.82 25.72 4.79
N THR A 202 13.50 25.85 3.52
CA THR A 202 14.15 26.77 2.59
C THR A 202 13.26 28.00 2.43
N ASN A 203 13.70 29.17 2.92
CA ASN A 203 12.97 30.42 2.84
C ASN A 203 13.92 31.61 2.89
N VAL A 204 13.44 32.80 2.55
CA VAL A 204 14.19 34.03 2.78
C VAL A 204 14.23 34.31 4.29
N GLY A 205 15.38 34.67 4.82
CA GLY A 205 15.64 34.84 6.25
C GLY A 205 16.06 33.52 6.93
N HIS A 206 15.91 33.44 8.25
CA HIS A 206 16.35 32.27 9.00
C HIS A 206 15.50 31.03 8.71
N PRO A 207 16.11 29.85 8.39
CA PRO A 207 15.38 28.62 8.20
C PRO A 207 14.72 28.15 9.51
N LYS A 208 13.58 27.51 9.40
CA LYS A 208 12.89 26.90 10.56
C LYS A 208 13.32 25.44 10.70
N LEU A 209 13.74 25.07 11.91
CA LEU A 209 14.06 23.71 12.28
C LEU A 209 12.76 22.90 12.51
N GLN A 210 12.69 21.72 11.95
CA GLN A 210 11.75 20.65 12.32
C GLN A 210 12.57 19.55 13.00
N ALA A 211 12.22 19.21 14.22
CA ALA A 211 12.84 18.13 14.99
C ALA A 211 11.75 17.19 15.50
N TRP A 212 11.99 15.88 15.45
CA TRP A 212 11.07 14.88 15.99
C TRP A 212 11.81 13.60 16.36
N LYS A 213 11.23 12.84 17.28
CA LYS A 213 11.76 11.54 17.70
C LYS A 213 11.69 10.52 16.57
N TYR A 214 12.82 9.83 16.35
CA TYR A 214 12.94 8.87 15.26
C TYR A 214 13.99 7.82 15.64
N ALA A 215 13.55 6.61 15.96
CA ALA A 215 14.44 5.51 16.33
C ALA A 215 15.09 4.90 15.08
N LEU A 216 16.37 4.62 15.14
CA LEU A 216 17.15 3.96 14.09
C LEU A 216 17.50 2.52 14.50
N PRO A 217 17.72 1.59 13.54
CA PRO A 217 18.25 0.28 13.83
C PRO A 217 19.53 0.35 14.65
N GLY A 218 19.56 -0.45 15.72
CA GLY A 218 20.70 -0.47 16.66
C GLY A 218 20.65 0.57 17.77
N ASP A 219 19.71 1.51 17.79
CA ASP A 219 19.54 2.44 18.91
C ASP A 219 19.24 1.66 20.19
N GLU A 220 19.91 2.01 21.30
CA GLU A 220 19.63 1.43 22.59
C GLU A 220 18.22 1.78 23.09
N LYS A 221 17.80 3.04 22.86
CA LYS A 221 16.47 3.54 23.23
C LYS A 221 15.60 3.73 22.01
N ILE A 222 14.54 2.93 21.93
CA ILE A 222 13.46 3.07 20.97
C ILE A 222 12.16 3.43 21.68
N PHE A 223 11.08 3.68 20.91
CA PHE A 223 9.78 3.96 21.51
C PHE A 223 9.25 2.77 22.30
N GLU A 224 8.77 3.05 23.51
CA GLU A 224 8.10 2.08 24.37
C GLU A 224 6.70 2.56 24.73
N ILE A 225 5.81 1.63 25.08
CA ILE A 225 4.47 1.91 25.60
C ILE A 225 4.24 1.21 26.93
N GLU A 226 3.72 1.95 27.88
CA GLU A 226 3.18 1.45 29.13
C GLU A 226 1.68 1.26 28.94
N ARG A 227 1.20 0.01 28.80
CA ARG A 227 -0.22 -0.30 28.59
C ARG A 227 -1.01 -0.03 29.84
N LEU A 228 -2.19 0.57 29.69
CA LEU A 228 -3.05 0.91 30.82
C LEU A 228 -4.55 0.89 30.45
N ILE A 229 -5.34 0.80 31.49
CA ILE A 229 -6.79 0.93 31.44
C ILE A 229 -7.19 2.09 32.32
N ILE A 230 -8.08 2.96 31.84
CA ILE A 230 -8.62 4.09 32.62
C ILE A 230 -10.10 3.80 32.88
N ASP A 231 -10.49 3.75 34.16
CA ASP A 231 -11.88 3.77 34.58
C ASP A 231 -12.41 5.19 34.46
N VAL A 232 -13.40 5.39 33.61
CA VAL A 232 -13.90 6.72 33.23
C VAL A 232 -14.60 7.44 34.39
N LYS A 233 -15.32 6.70 35.23
CA LYS A 233 -16.08 7.26 36.31
C LYS A 233 -15.20 7.65 37.49
N SER A 234 -14.35 6.75 37.93
CA SER A 234 -13.43 6.99 39.05
C SER A 234 -12.16 7.75 38.67
N LYS A 235 -11.85 7.83 37.38
CA LYS A 235 -10.58 8.35 36.80
C LYS A 235 -9.37 7.55 37.25
N LYS A 236 -9.55 6.33 37.74
CA LYS A 236 -8.46 5.48 38.17
C LYS A 236 -7.67 4.98 36.95
N ILE A 237 -6.36 5.20 36.96
CA ILE A 237 -5.42 4.63 36.00
C ILE A 237 -4.98 3.27 36.55
N ILE A 238 -5.15 2.23 35.76
CA ILE A 238 -4.79 0.85 36.06
C ILE A 238 -3.70 0.46 35.09
N LYS A 239 -2.45 0.51 35.53
CA LYS A 239 -1.30 0.02 34.75
C LYS A 239 -1.39 -1.49 34.64
N LEU A 240 -1.12 -2.03 33.46
CA LEU A 240 -0.97 -3.46 33.29
C LEU A 240 0.35 -3.92 33.94
N LYS A 241 0.28 -5.00 34.72
CA LYS A 241 1.44 -5.53 35.46
C LYS A 241 2.30 -6.39 34.54
N MET A 242 3.04 -5.74 33.68
CA MET A 242 3.95 -6.30 32.69
C MET A 242 5.08 -5.29 32.42
N GLU A 243 6.11 -5.71 31.75
CA GLU A 243 7.12 -4.83 31.18
C GLU A 243 6.52 -3.97 30.07
N ASN A 244 7.15 -2.83 29.76
CA ASN A 244 6.72 -2.01 28.65
C ASN A 244 6.83 -2.79 27.33
N ASP A 245 5.88 -2.56 26.43
CA ASP A 245 5.99 -3.05 25.08
C ASP A 245 6.75 -2.07 24.19
N PHE A 246 7.39 -2.59 23.17
CA PHE A 246 7.92 -1.74 22.10
C PHE A 246 6.76 -1.17 21.28
N GLN A 247 6.78 0.14 21.04
CA GLN A 247 5.83 0.73 20.09
C GLN A 247 6.38 0.59 18.69
N ARG A 248 5.52 0.15 17.79
CA ARG A 248 5.84 -0.17 16.42
C ARG A 248 5.04 0.67 15.44
N SER A 249 5.59 0.86 14.25
CA SER A 249 5.01 1.65 13.19
C SER A 249 3.70 1.05 12.65
N THR A 250 2.82 1.90 12.19
CA THR A 250 1.54 1.53 11.57
C THR A 250 1.68 0.81 10.23
N THR A 251 2.87 0.72 9.65
CA THR A 251 3.08 0.01 8.37
C THR A 251 3.47 -1.45 8.57
N THR A 252 4.04 -1.79 9.71
CA THR A 252 4.61 -3.12 9.96
C THR A 252 3.93 -3.85 11.10
N ASP A 253 3.31 -3.13 12.02
CA ASP A 253 2.70 -3.68 13.23
C ASP A 253 1.34 -3.06 13.54
N HIS A 254 0.69 -3.59 14.56
CA HIS A 254 -0.72 -3.41 14.78
C HIS A 254 -1.07 -2.70 16.10
N ILE A 255 -0.14 -1.92 16.68
CA ILE A 255 -0.46 -1.18 17.90
C ILE A 255 -1.36 0.02 17.63
N ALA A 256 -1.06 0.77 16.59
CA ALA A 256 -1.83 1.97 16.27
C ALA A 256 -2.15 2.07 14.77
N GLY A 257 -3.43 2.18 14.44
CA GLY A 257 -3.89 2.48 13.09
C GLY A 257 -3.67 3.94 12.71
N ARG A 258 -3.58 4.21 11.41
CA ARG A 258 -3.44 5.59 10.88
C ARG A 258 -4.62 6.50 11.22
N GLY A 259 -5.77 5.92 11.55
CA GLY A 259 -6.97 6.62 12.01
C GLY A 259 -6.99 6.91 13.51
N GLY A 260 -6.00 6.45 14.27
CA GLY A 260 -5.94 6.55 15.73
C GLY A 260 -6.57 5.35 16.45
N GLU A 261 -6.82 4.23 15.75
CA GLU A 261 -7.33 3.02 16.37
C GLU A 261 -6.22 2.33 17.18
N LEU A 262 -6.55 1.82 18.37
CA LEU A 262 -5.69 0.88 19.09
C LEU A 262 -5.98 -0.52 18.55
N LEU A 263 -5.03 -1.02 17.77
CA LEU A 263 -5.09 -2.33 17.12
C LEU A 263 -4.54 -3.42 18.07
N ASP A 264 -4.63 -4.68 17.65
CA ASP A 264 -4.21 -5.86 18.43
C ASP A 264 -4.69 -5.88 19.89
N THR A 265 -5.91 -5.39 20.09
CA THR A 265 -6.52 -5.28 21.41
C THR A 265 -8.02 -5.61 21.32
N GLN A 266 -8.51 -6.45 22.21
CA GLN A 266 -9.92 -6.86 22.27
C GLN A 266 -10.45 -6.84 23.69
N TRP A 267 -11.59 -6.16 23.92
CA TRP A 267 -12.34 -6.24 25.15
C TRP A 267 -13.23 -7.49 25.19
N SER A 268 -13.45 -8.04 26.40
CA SER A 268 -14.62 -8.91 26.65
C SER A 268 -15.91 -8.07 26.66
N GLU A 269 -17.03 -8.67 26.29
CA GLU A 269 -18.34 -7.98 26.21
C GLU A 269 -18.75 -7.36 27.55
N ASP A 270 -18.41 -8.00 28.65
CA ASP A 270 -18.65 -7.50 29.99
C ASP A 270 -17.67 -6.41 30.47
N SER A 271 -16.67 -6.05 29.65
CA SER A 271 -15.59 -5.09 29.95
C SER A 271 -14.70 -5.50 31.12
N SER A 272 -14.71 -6.76 31.54
CA SER A 272 -13.89 -7.26 32.66
C SER A 272 -12.48 -7.66 32.26
N LYS A 273 -12.25 -8.02 31.00
CA LYS A 273 -10.98 -8.49 30.47
C LYS A 273 -10.57 -7.74 29.21
N LEU A 274 -9.26 -7.59 29.04
CA LEU A 274 -8.65 -7.01 27.85
C LEU A 274 -7.62 -8.00 27.28
N ALA A 275 -7.88 -8.57 26.12
CA ALA A 275 -6.90 -9.34 25.37
C ALA A 275 -6.08 -8.43 24.46
N PHE A 276 -4.80 -8.71 24.30
CA PHE A 276 -3.91 -7.94 23.41
C PHE A 276 -2.69 -8.77 22.99
N ILE A 277 -2.04 -8.32 21.90
CA ILE A 277 -0.80 -8.90 21.41
C ILE A 277 0.37 -7.98 21.74
N SER A 278 1.44 -8.57 22.27
CA SER A 278 2.79 -7.99 22.35
C SER A 278 3.72 -8.72 21.38
N SER A 279 4.81 -8.07 20.96
CA SER A 279 5.80 -8.68 20.09
C SER A 279 7.19 -8.24 20.49
N SER A 280 8.21 -9.08 20.27
CA SER A 280 9.61 -8.75 20.52
C SER A 280 10.11 -7.64 19.56
N ARG A 281 11.22 -6.99 19.91
CA ARG A 281 11.85 -5.95 19.09
C ARG A 281 12.26 -6.47 17.72
N ASP A 282 12.77 -7.70 17.65
CA ASP A 282 13.15 -8.39 16.42
C ASP A 282 11.97 -8.97 15.64
N HIS A 283 10.73 -8.73 16.10
CA HIS A 283 9.47 -9.19 15.51
C HIS A 283 9.34 -10.73 15.37
N LYS A 284 10.17 -11.49 16.05
CA LYS A 284 10.16 -12.97 15.99
C LYS A 284 9.19 -13.61 16.97
N GLU A 285 8.74 -12.89 17.99
CA GLU A 285 7.75 -13.38 18.96
C GLU A 285 6.44 -12.58 18.85
N ALA A 286 5.31 -13.30 18.77
CA ALA A 286 3.98 -12.76 19.00
C ALA A 286 3.37 -13.40 20.24
N HIS A 287 2.91 -12.59 21.19
CA HIS A 287 2.47 -13.01 22.51
C HIS A 287 1.06 -12.53 22.81
N LEU A 288 0.08 -13.45 22.77
CA LEU A 288 -1.29 -13.21 23.22
C LEU A 288 -1.35 -13.18 24.75
N GLN A 289 -1.89 -12.11 25.30
CA GLN A 289 -2.03 -11.88 26.74
C GLN A 289 -3.45 -11.41 27.07
N ILE A 290 -3.88 -11.65 28.30
CA ILE A 290 -5.16 -11.16 28.82
C ILE A 290 -4.95 -10.47 30.15
N ALA A 291 -5.42 -9.22 30.25
CA ALA A 291 -5.41 -8.43 31.48
C ALA A 291 -6.77 -8.42 32.16
N ASP A 292 -6.79 -8.50 33.50
CA ASP A 292 -7.93 -8.18 34.33
C ASP A 292 -8.10 -6.64 34.40
N SER A 293 -9.26 -6.13 34.01
CA SER A 293 -9.50 -4.71 33.86
C SER A 293 -9.60 -3.93 35.18
N LYS A 294 -9.69 -4.59 36.33
CA LYS A 294 -9.77 -3.95 37.66
C LYS A 294 -8.42 -3.92 38.37
N THR A 295 -7.64 -4.96 38.20
CA THR A 295 -6.37 -5.16 38.92
C THR A 295 -5.13 -4.88 38.10
N GLY A 296 -5.26 -4.88 36.77
CA GLY A 296 -4.15 -4.80 35.82
C GLY A 296 -3.30 -6.06 35.77
N THR A 297 -3.72 -7.15 36.42
CA THR A 297 -2.98 -8.41 36.38
C THR A 297 -3.05 -9.01 34.98
N VAL A 298 -1.89 -9.35 34.42
CA VAL A 298 -1.74 -9.90 33.06
C VAL A 298 -1.44 -11.40 33.14
N SER A 299 -2.13 -12.16 32.33
CA SER A 299 -1.93 -13.59 32.14
C SER A 299 -1.41 -13.87 30.73
N SER A 300 -0.28 -14.56 30.63
CA SER A 300 0.25 -15.11 29.38
C SER A 300 -0.66 -16.22 28.86
N ILE A 301 -1.12 -16.13 27.63
CA ILE A 301 -2.01 -17.12 27.03
C ILE A 301 -1.25 -17.99 26.02
N PHE A 302 -0.66 -17.36 25.01
CA PHE A 302 -0.03 -18.10 23.92
C PHE A 302 1.14 -17.31 23.34
N LYS A 303 2.20 -17.99 22.97
CA LYS A 303 3.35 -17.43 22.26
C LYS A 303 3.60 -18.20 20.98
N GLU A 304 3.85 -17.49 19.91
CA GLU A 304 4.38 -18.01 18.66
C GLU A 304 5.76 -17.40 18.41
N ASN A 305 6.76 -18.26 18.17
CA ASN A 305 8.09 -17.87 17.79
C ASN A 305 8.35 -18.30 16.35
N VAL A 306 8.98 -17.43 15.59
CA VAL A 306 9.31 -17.64 14.17
C VAL A 306 10.78 -17.31 13.91
N GLU A 307 11.35 -17.87 12.85
CA GLU A 307 12.78 -17.69 12.55
C GLU A 307 13.07 -16.30 11.96
N THR A 308 12.12 -15.74 11.20
CA THR A 308 12.27 -14.45 10.51
C THR A 308 11.46 -13.36 11.19
N TYR A 309 10.19 -13.25 10.92
CA TYR A 309 9.25 -12.30 11.54
C TYR A 309 7.84 -12.89 11.58
N TYR A 310 7.12 -12.55 12.62
CA TYR A 310 5.71 -12.92 12.74
C TYR A 310 4.86 -12.01 11.82
N GLU A 311 3.90 -12.62 11.13
CA GLU A 311 2.92 -11.92 10.31
C GLU A 311 1.51 -12.41 10.66
N SER A 312 0.60 -11.47 10.95
CA SER A 312 -0.81 -11.76 11.26
C SER A 312 -1.75 -11.52 10.06
N GLY A 313 -1.17 -11.39 8.87
CA GLY A 313 -1.85 -10.91 7.66
C GLY A 313 -1.64 -9.42 7.47
N VAL A 314 -0.98 -9.03 6.38
CA VAL A 314 -0.58 -7.65 6.11
C VAL A 314 -1.72 -6.66 6.33
N ARG A 315 -1.56 -5.78 7.31
CA ARG A 315 -2.56 -4.77 7.73
C ARG A 315 -3.90 -5.38 8.21
N SER A 316 -3.87 -6.55 8.82
CA SER A 316 -5.07 -7.24 9.30
C SER A 316 -4.82 -7.86 10.67
N GLU A 317 -5.81 -7.76 11.56
CA GLU A 317 -5.82 -8.45 12.85
C GLU A 317 -6.58 -9.77 12.67
N ASN A 318 -5.88 -10.88 12.48
CA ASN A 318 -6.48 -12.18 12.21
C ASN A 318 -6.51 -13.08 13.44
N TRP A 319 -6.81 -12.53 14.60
CA TRP A 319 -6.98 -13.27 15.84
C TRP A 319 -8.23 -12.79 16.60
N ARG A 320 -8.79 -13.64 17.46
CA ARG A 320 -9.91 -13.32 18.37
C ARG A 320 -9.91 -14.24 19.59
N VAL A 321 -10.19 -13.67 20.75
CA VAL A 321 -10.53 -14.45 21.96
C VAL A 321 -12.04 -14.58 22.05
N LEU A 322 -12.52 -15.81 22.14
CA LEU A 322 -13.92 -16.16 22.31
C LEU A 322 -14.14 -16.47 23.81
N PHE A 323 -14.33 -15.42 24.59
CA PHE A 323 -14.37 -15.52 26.05
C PHE A 323 -15.45 -16.47 26.57
N ASP A 324 -16.62 -16.50 25.93
CA ASP A 324 -17.77 -17.30 26.35
C ASP A 324 -17.56 -18.80 26.14
N SER A 325 -16.88 -19.18 25.04
CA SER A 325 -16.56 -20.59 24.74
C SER A 325 -15.20 -21.03 25.27
N ASN A 326 -14.44 -20.14 25.93
CA ASN A 326 -13.06 -20.40 26.36
C ASN A 326 -12.14 -20.88 25.22
N GLU A 327 -12.20 -20.21 24.08
CA GLU A 327 -11.40 -20.52 22.90
C GLU A 327 -10.70 -19.25 22.40
N PHE A 328 -9.69 -19.43 21.55
CA PHE A 328 -9.17 -18.34 20.74
C PHE A 328 -8.82 -18.80 19.32
N ILE A 329 -9.03 -17.90 18.40
CA ILE A 329 -8.67 -18.03 17.00
C ILE A 329 -7.33 -17.34 16.82
N TRP A 330 -6.39 -18.03 16.16
CA TRP A 330 -5.05 -17.55 15.92
C TRP A 330 -4.65 -17.73 14.46
N TYR A 331 -4.03 -16.72 13.88
CA TYR A 331 -3.42 -16.79 12.55
C TYR A 331 -1.95 -17.18 12.68
N SER A 332 -1.50 -18.10 11.84
CA SER A 332 -0.11 -18.56 11.83
C SER A 332 0.31 -18.99 10.43
N GLU A 333 1.56 -18.72 10.08
CA GLU A 333 2.20 -19.18 8.86
C GLU A 333 3.12 -20.41 9.08
N LYS A 334 2.99 -21.08 10.22
CA LYS A 334 3.85 -22.21 10.63
C LYS A 334 3.88 -23.38 9.63
N ASP A 335 2.88 -23.49 8.78
CA ASP A 335 2.79 -24.50 7.72
C ASP A 335 3.15 -23.91 6.33
N ASN A 336 3.96 -22.87 6.29
CA ASN A 336 4.37 -22.12 5.11
C ASN A 336 3.24 -21.30 4.44
N TRP A 337 2.01 -21.38 4.93
CA TRP A 337 0.86 -20.63 4.43
C TRP A 337 0.07 -20.02 5.58
N GLY A 338 -0.43 -18.82 5.38
CA GLY A 338 -1.20 -18.12 6.39
C GLY A 338 -2.58 -18.72 6.61
N HIS A 339 -2.76 -19.43 7.72
CA HIS A 339 -3.98 -20.13 8.09
C HIS A 339 -4.51 -19.77 9.46
N VAL A 340 -5.75 -20.15 9.70
CA VAL A 340 -6.46 -19.89 10.95
C VAL A 340 -6.58 -21.19 11.75
N TYR A 341 -6.30 -21.10 13.05
CA TYR A 341 -6.27 -22.19 13.99
C TYR A 341 -7.17 -21.91 15.17
N LEU A 342 -7.83 -22.94 15.71
CA LEU A 342 -8.63 -22.85 16.92
C LEU A 342 -7.89 -23.49 18.10
N TYR A 343 -7.79 -22.75 19.19
CA TYR A 343 -7.17 -23.18 20.43
C TYR A 343 -8.13 -23.13 21.60
N ASP A 344 -7.90 -23.98 22.59
CA ASP A 344 -8.56 -23.90 23.89
C ASP A 344 -7.84 -22.87 24.77
N LEU A 345 -8.60 -21.91 25.30
CA LEU A 345 -8.03 -20.79 26.07
C LEU A 345 -7.49 -21.21 27.43
N LYS A 346 -8.07 -22.23 28.07
CA LYS A 346 -7.68 -22.71 29.40
C LYS A 346 -6.48 -23.63 29.36
N THR A 347 -6.49 -24.61 28.46
CA THR A 347 -5.42 -25.58 28.30
C THR A 347 -4.30 -25.10 27.40
N LYS A 348 -4.54 -24.03 26.62
CA LYS A 348 -3.62 -23.45 25.62
C LYS A 348 -3.24 -24.43 24.50
N LYS A 349 -4.01 -25.51 24.34
CA LYS A 349 -3.75 -26.54 23.32
C LYS A 349 -4.52 -26.25 22.04
N LEU A 350 -3.90 -26.62 20.91
CA LEU A 350 -4.55 -26.62 19.61
C LEU A 350 -5.74 -27.58 19.63
N LYS A 351 -6.92 -27.11 19.24
CA LYS A 351 -8.11 -27.94 19.02
C LYS A 351 -8.13 -28.49 17.59
N ASN A 352 -8.03 -27.60 16.60
CA ASN A 352 -7.93 -27.98 15.20
C ASN A 352 -7.45 -26.81 14.32
N ARG A 353 -7.05 -27.15 13.09
CA ARG A 353 -6.87 -26.18 12.02
C ARG A 353 -8.23 -25.89 11.38
N ILE A 354 -8.57 -24.60 11.24
CA ILE A 354 -9.81 -24.17 10.58
C ILE A 354 -9.63 -24.10 9.07
N THR A 355 -8.46 -23.64 8.62
CA THR A 355 -8.14 -23.55 7.18
C THR A 355 -6.82 -24.27 6.88
N THR A 356 -6.70 -24.82 5.65
CA THR A 356 -5.52 -25.60 5.22
C THR A 356 -5.38 -25.60 3.70
N GLY A 357 -4.16 -25.75 3.21
CA GLY A 357 -3.86 -25.86 1.77
C GLY A 357 -2.74 -24.91 1.32
N ASN A 358 -2.40 -24.93 0.02
CA ASN A 358 -1.37 -24.06 -0.57
C ASN A 358 -1.98 -22.71 -1.00
N TRP A 359 -2.54 -21.99 -0.06
CA TRP A 359 -3.17 -20.69 -0.20
C TRP A 359 -3.23 -20.01 1.16
N LEU A 360 -3.55 -18.72 1.23
CA LEU A 360 -3.54 -18.01 2.51
C LEU A 360 -4.84 -17.24 2.78
N VAL A 361 -5.22 -17.17 4.05
CA VAL A 361 -6.20 -16.23 4.57
C VAL A 361 -5.62 -14.82 4.54
N ARG A 362 -6.35 -13.87 3.97
CA ARG A 362 -5.96 -12.46 3.95
C ARG A 362 -6.50 -11.70 5.15
N LYS A 363 -7.79 -11.83 5.38
CA LYS A 363 -8.47 -11.11 6.45
C LYS A 363 -9.69 -11.88 6.94
N ILE A 364 -9.80 -12.03 8.25
CA ILE A 364 -11.04 -12.45 8.92
C ILE A 364 -12.01 -11.27 8.87
N MET A 365 -13.12 -11.45 8.17
CA MET A 365 -14.13 -10.41 7.98
C MET A 365 -15.21 -10.47 9.05
N HIS A 366 -15.59 -11.68 9.49
CA HIS A 366 -16.63 -11.91 10.49
C HIS A 366 -16.44 -13.26 11.20
N ILE A 367 -16.75 -13.28 12.47
CA ILE A 367 -16.80 -14.49 13.30
C ILE A 367 -18.20 -14.57 13.90
N ASP A 368 -18.93 -15.62 13.56
CA ASP A 368 -20.21 -15.95 14.15
C ASP A 368 -20.02 -17.04 15.21
N SER A 369 -19.93 -16.64 16.46
CA SER A 369 -19.72 -17.57 17.57
C SER A 369 -20.91 -18.51 17.80
N ASN A 370 -22.13 -18.08 17.46
CA ASN A 370 -23.37 -18.89 17.64
C ASN A 370 -23.45 -20.00 16.59
N GLN A 371 -23.19 -19.65 15.33
CA GLN A 371 -23.16 -20.62 14.23
C GLN A 371 -21.82 -21.34 14.13
N ARG A 372 -20.81 -20.89 14.87
CA ARG A 372 -19.43 -21.38 14.83
C ARG A 372 -18.84 -21.36 13.42
N GLU A 373 -19.00 -20.20 12.76
CA GLU A 373 -18.54 -19.94 11.39
C GLU A 373 -17.57 -18.75 11.35
N ILE A 374 -16.64 -18.79 10.40
CA ILE A 374 -15.79 -17.67 10.02
C ILE A 374 -16.06 -17.30 8.57
N ILE A 375 -16.24 -16.01 8.31
CA ILE A 375 -16.22 -15.44 6.95
C ILE A 375 -14.89 -14.69 6.79
N PHE A 376 -14.16 -14.99 5.73
CA PHE A 376 -12.82 -14.45 5.53
C PHE A 376 -12.50 -14.27 4.05
N THR A 377 -11.57 -13.37 3.76
CA THR A 377 -10.98 -13.25 2.42
C THR A 377 -9.71 -14.08 2.31
N ALA A 378 -9.47 -14.65 1.14
CA ALA A 378 -8.27 -15.44 0.84
C ALA A 378 -7.74 -15.15 -0.56
N GLY A 379 -6.46 -15.45 -0.79
CA GLY A 379 -5.80 -15.44 -2.09
C GLY A 379 -5.12 -16.78 -2.38
N GLY A 380 -4.98 -17.11 -3.67
CA GLY A 380 -4.26 -18.31 -4.11
C GLY A 380 -5.04 -19.62 -4.06
N LYS A 381 -6.30 -19.61 -3.61
CA LYS A 381 -7.13 -20.82 -3.57
C LYS A 381 -7.78 -21.10 -4.92
N GLU A 382 -8.22 -20.10 -5.64
CA GLU A 382 -8.78 -20.24 -6.98
C GLU A 382 -7.67 -20.37 -8.03
N LYS A 383 -7.97 -21.05 -9.14
CA LYS A 383 -7.02 -21.19 -10.25
C LYS A 383 -6.71 -19.84 -10.89
N GLY A 384 -5.47 -19.66 -11.34
CA GLY A 384 -5.01 -18.45 -12.03
C GLY A 384 -4.16 -17.57 -11.16
N ASN A 385 -4.40 -16.25 -11.16
CA ASN A 385 -3.58 -15.29 -10.45
C ASN A 385 -3.81 -15.38 -8.92
N PRO A 386 -2.80 -15.75 -8.11
CA PRO A 386 -2.95 -15.97 -6.67
C PRO A 386 -3.20 -14.67 -5.88
N TYR A 387 -3.02 -13.53 -6.51
CA TYR A 387 -3.28 -12.22 -5.89
C TYR A 387 -4.76 -11.80 -5.96
N HIS A 388 -5.60 -12.52 -6.72
CA HIS A 388 -7.05 -12.31 -6.69
C HIS A 388 -7.60 -12.69 -5.31
N ILE A 389 -8.45 -11.81 -4.79
CA ILE A 389 -9.04 -11.95 -3.45
C ILE A 389 -10.47 -12.45 -3.61
N HIS A 390 -10.81 -13.54 -2.92
CA HIS A 390 -12.15 -14.10 -2.86
C HIS A 390 -12.65 -14.20 -1.42
N LEU A 391 -13.97 -14.22 -1.24
CA LEU A 391 -14.64 -14.38 0.05
C LEU A 391 -15.05 -15.83 0.24
N TYR A 392 -14.77 -16.36 1.42
CA TYR A 392 -15.10 -17.72 1.84
C TYR A 392 -15.80 -17.73 3.19
N LYS A 393 -16.48 -18.85 3.44
CA LYS A 393 -17.07 -19.21 4.72
C LYS A 393 -16.61 -20.61 5.11
N VAL A 394 -16.34 -20.85 6.40
CA VAL A 394 -15.90 -22.14 6.94
C VAL A 394 -16.39 -22.29 8.37
N ASN A 395 -16.72 -23.51 8.80
CA ASN A 395 -17.01 -23.81 10.20
C ASN A 395 -15.72 -23.82 11.05
N PHE A 396 -15.86 -23.62 12.37
CA PHE A 396 -14.71 -23.65 13.28
C PHE A 396 -13.98 -24.99 13.31
N ASP A 397 -14.66 -26.09 12.98
CA ASP A 397 -14.05 -27.42 12.85
C ASP A 397 -13.30 -27.66 11.53
N GLY A 398 -13.32 -26.67 10.64
CA GLY A 398 -12.68 -26.71 9.31
C GLY A 398 -13.56 -27.33 8.20
N ASN A 399 -14.77 -27.80 8.54
CA ASN A 399 -15.69 -28.35 7.56
C ASN A 399 -16.48 -27.26 6.83
N ASN A 400 -17.15 -27.64 5.74
CA ASN A 400 -18.04 -26.78 4.94
C ASN A 400 -17.38 -25.50 4.37
N LEU A 401 -16.10 -25.58 4.02
CA LEU A 401 -15.41 -24.49 3.33
C LEU A 401 -16.10 -24.19 1.99
N THR A 402 -16.72 -23.03 1.89
CA THR A 402 -17.55 -22.62 0.76
C THR A 402 -17.07 -21.29 0.18
N SER A 403 -16.93 -21.20 -1.15
CA SER A 403 -16.69 -19.94 -1.84
C SER A 403 -17.98 -19.13 -1.94
N LEU A 404 -17.97 -17.89 -1.46
CA LEU A 404 -19.09 -16.94 -1.54
C LEU A 404 -18.97 -16.03 -2.78
N THR A 405 -17.80 -15.98 -3.39
CA THR A 405 -17.51 -15.15 -4.57
C THR A 405 -16.74 -15.96 -5.62
N PRO A 406 -17.43 -16.87 -6.35
CA PRO A 406 -16.79 -17.75 -7.33
C PRO A 406 -16.44 -17.05 -8.65
N GLU A 407 -16.89 -15.80 -8.86
CA GLU A 407 -16.65 -15.06 -10.10
C GLU A 407 -15.16 -14.73 -10.24
N LYS A 408 -14.66 -14.84 -11.49
CA LYS A 408 -13.24 -14.59 -11.80
C LYS A 408 -12.85 -13.14 -11.57
N GLY A 409 -11.78 -12.91 -10.81
CA GLY A 409 -11.20 -11.60 -10.53
C GLY A 409 -10.98 -11.33 -9.05
N SER A 410 -10.50 -10.16 -8.73
CA SER A 410 -10.30 -9.73 -7.35
C SER A 410 -11.55 -9.03 -6.84
N HIS A 411 -12.02 -9.44 -5.66
CA HIS A 411 -13.26 -8.98 -5.04
C HIS A 411 -13.00 -7.96 -3.93
N SER A 412 -13.77 -6.88 -3.95
CA SER A 412 -13.94 -5.95 -2.82
C SER A 412 -15.29 -6.23 -2.18
N ILE A 413 -15.31 -6.39 -0.85
CA ILE A 413 -16.48 -6.82 -0.10
C ILE A 413 -16.99 -5.70 0.82
N ASN A 414 -18.28 -5.38 0.71
CA ASN A 414 -18.97 -4.44 1.58
C ASN A 414 -20.16 -5.17 2.24
N PRO A 415 -20.03 -5.68 3.50
CA PRO A 415 -21.07 -6.41 4.17
C PRO A 415 -22.14 -5.49 4.79
N SER A 416 -23.37 -6.01 4.94
CA SER A 416 -24.36 -5.43 5.84
C SER A 416 -23.91 -5.54 7.30
N PRO A 417 -24.40 -4.68 8.20
CA PRO A 417 -23.98 -4.70 9.62
C PRO A 417 -24.15 -6.07 10.29
N ASN A 418 -25.20 -6.82 9.94
CA ASN A 418 -25.51 -8.15 10.48
C ASN A 418 -24.97 -9.33 9.66
N TRP A 419 -24.22 -9.06 8.56
CA TRP A 419 -23.71 -10.09 7.64
C TRP A 419 -24.77 -11.00 6.98
N ASN A 420 -26.05 -10.59 6.95
CA ASN A 420 -27.08 -11.30 6.19
C ASN A 420 -26.92 -11.10 4.68
N PHE A 421 -26.35 -9.96 4.30
CA PHE A 421 -26.08 -9.59 2.91
C PHE A 421 -24.67 -9.00 2.77
N PHE A 422 -24.17 -9.01 1.56
CA PHE A 422 -22.98 -8.25 1.20
C PHE A 422 -23.02 -7.81 -0.28
N VAL A 423 -22.38 -6.72 -0.58
CA VAL A 423 -22.09 -6.32 -1.95
C VAL A 423 -20.68 -6.74 -2.27
N THR A 424 -20.51 -7.45 -3.37
CA THR A 424 -19.20 -7.71 -3.96
C THR A 424 -19.03 -6.90 -5.24
N THR A 425 -17.88 -6.23 -5.38
CA THR A 425 -17.43 -5.62 -6.63
C THR A 425 -16.16 -6.34 -7.06
N TYR A 426 -16.18 -6.94 -8.23
CA TYR A 426 -15.03 -7.71 -8.74
C TYR A 426 -14.61 -7.27 -10.13
N SER A 427 -13.34 -7.44 -10.40
CA SER A 427 -12.70 -7.09 -11.68
C SER A 427 -11.37 -7.82 -11.83
N THR A 428 -10.85 -7.86 -13.07
CA THR A 428 -9.45 -8.20 -13.36
C THR A 428 -8.73 -6.95 -13.88
N THR A 429 -7.46 -7.02 -14.19
CA THR A 429 -6.73 -5.86 -14.74
C THR A 429 -7.30 -5.37 -16.07
N ASN A 430 -7.91 -6.25 -16.86
CA ASN A 430 -8.45 -5.96 -18.18
C ASN A 430 -10.00 -6.06 -18.28
N ALA A 431 -10.67 -6.56 -17.24
CA ALA A 431 -12.13 -6.62 -17.20
C ALA A 431 -12.68 -5.59 -16.18
N PRO A 432 -13.49 -4.62 -16.63
CA PRO A 432 -14.09 -3.59 -15.78
C PRO A 432 -14.95 -4.15 -14.64
N PRO A 433 -15.23 -3.35 -13.60
CA PRO A 433 -15.90 -3.81 -12.41
C PRO A 433 -17.37 -4.19 -12.63
N VAL A 434 -17.78 -5.28 -11.99
CA VAL A 434 -19.16 -5.72 -11.85
C VAL A 434 -19.50 -5.75 -10.35
N SER A 435 -20.66 -5.19 -9.99
CA SER A 435 -21.13 -5.16 -8.59
C SER A 435 -22.43 -5.94 -8.43
N ILE A 436 -22.45 -6.83 -7.44
CA ILE A 436 -23.59 -7.73 -7.17
C ILE A 436 -23.92 -7.68 -5.68
N LEU A 437 -25.20 -7.55 -5.35
CA LEU A 437 -25.73 -7.82 -4.01
C LEU A 437 -25.94 -9.33 -3.88
N LYS A 438 -25.41 -9.92 -2.83
CA LYS A 438 -25.52 -11.34 -2.49
C LYS A 438 -26.04 -11.55 -1.09
N ASP A 439 -26.66 -12.72 -0.83
CA ASP A 439 -26.98 -13.15 0.54
C ASP A 439 -25.75 -13.72 1.26
N ARG A 440 -25.89 -14.02 2.55
CA ARG A 440 -24.85 -14.62 3.41
C ARG A 440 -24.24 -15.91 2.85
N ASN A 441 -24.96 -16.63 2.00
CA ASN A 441 -24.51 -17.89 1.41
C ASN A 441 -23.89 -17.73 0.01
N GLY A 442 -23.75 -16.50 -0.45
CA GLY A 442 -23.12 -16.20 -1.75
C GLY A 442 -24.08 -16.28 -2.94
N LYS A 443 -25.40 -16.45 -2.72
CA LYS A 443 -26.39 -16.41 -3.78
C LYS A 443 -26.54 -15.00 -4.34
N ASN A 444 -26.48 -14.87 -5.66
CA ASN A 444 -26.73 -13.61 -6.36
C ASN A 444 -28.20 -13.19 -6.21
N LEU A 445 -28.44 -12.01 -5.68
CA LEU A 445 -29.76 -11.42 -5.52
C LEU A 445 -30.04 -10.37 -6.59
N ILE A 446 -29.16 -9.34 -6.69
CA ILE A 446 -29.33 -8.22 -7.64
C ILE A 446 -27.96 -7.85 -8.24
N LYS A 447 -27.93 -7.71 -9.55
CA LYS A 447 -26.82 -7.04 -10.26
C LYS A 447 -27.01 -5.52 -10.15
N LEU A 448 -26.10 -4.86 -9.43
CA LEU A 448 -26.18 -3.42 -9.13
C LEU A 448 -25.61 -2.58 -10.26
N SER A 449 -24.44 -2.98 -10.78
CA SER A 449 -23.77 -2.32 -11.91
C SER A 449 -22.91 -3.31 -12.69
N SER A 450 -22.63 -2.97 -13.94
CA SER A 450 -21.71 -3.73 -14.80
C SER A 450 -21.08 -2.75 -15.80
N SER A 451 -19.83 -2.41 -15.56
CA SER A 451 -19.07 -1.50 -16.44
C SER A 451 -18.62 -2.22 -17.71
N SER A 452 -18.36 -1.43 -18.77
CA SER A 452 -17.76 -1.91 -20.03
C SER A 452 -16.50 -1.11 -20.35
N SER A 453 -15.55 -1.73 -21.03
CA SER A 453 -14.36 -1.07 -21.58
C SER A 453 -14.54 -0.59 -23.02
N ASP A 454 -15.72 -0.72 -23.63
CA ASP A 454 -15.94 -0.40 -25.04
C ASP A 454 -15.68 1.09 -25.35
N ASP A 455 -16.16 1.99 -24.49
CA ASP A 455 -15.92 3.44 -24.63
C ASP A 455 -14.46 3.80 -24.43
N LEU A 456 -13.79 3.14 -23.49
CA LEU A 456 -12.35 3.28 -23.26
C LEU A 456 -11.57 2.88 -24.51
N LYS A 457 -11.86 1.70 -25.08
CA LYS A 457 -11.20 1.16 -26.29
C LYS A 457 -11.44 2.04 -27.51
N ARG A 458 -12.69 2.52 -27.71
CA ARG A 458 -13.00 3.47 -28.80
C ARG A 458 -12.21 4.77 -28.73
N ASN A 459 -11.79 5.16 -27.53
CA ASN A 459 -10.98 6.35 -27.28
C ASN A 459 -9.47 6.05 -27.12
N GLY A 460 -9.02 4.86 -27.52
CA GLY A 460 -7.60 4.52 -27.61
C GLY A 460 -7.01 3.87 -26.36
N TRP A 461 -7.83 3.52 -25.35
CA TRP A 461 -7.34 2.80 -24.17
C TRP A 461 -6.81 1.41 -24.56
N GLN A 462 -5.64 1.06 -24.03
CA GLN A 462 -5.02 -0.24 -24.21
C GLN A 462 -5.21 -1.12 -22.98
N GLU A 463 -5.51 -2.39 -23.18
CA GLU A 463 -5.58 -3.38 -22.11
C GLU A 463 -4.16 -3.69 -21.60
N PRO A 464 -3.93 -3.65 -20.28
CA PRO A 464 -2.70 -4.20 -19.72
C PRO A 464 -2.66 -5.72 -19.94
N ILE A 465 -1.48 -6.25 -20.18
CA ILE A 465 -1.26 -7.68 -20.40
C ILE A 465 -0.78 -8.28 -19.08
N GLU A 466 -1.61 -9.12 -18.43
CA GLU A 466 -1.13 -9.95 -17.33
C GLU A 466 -0.25 -11.07 -17.88
N PHE A 467 0.85 -11.34 -17.17
CA PHE A 467 1.74 -12.44 -17.52
C PHE A 467 2.09 -13.27 -16.28
N ASN A 468 2.55 -14.48 -16.57
CA ASN A 468 3.13 -15.40 -15.61
C ASN A 468 4.45 -15.92 -16.19
N VAL A 469 5.52 -15.88 -15.39
CA VAL A 469 6.88 -16.34 -15.76
C VAL A 469 7.51 -17.02 -14.55
N LYS A 470 8.63 -17.70 -14.76
CA LYS A 470 9.37 -18.32 -13.66
C LYS A 470 10.33 -17.33 -12.99
N ALA A 471 10.48 -17.47 -11.67
CA ALA A 471 11.47 -16.74 -10.88
C ALA A 471 12.91 -17.19 -11.18
N ARG A 472 13.86 -16.60 -10.50
CA ARG A 472 15.31 -16.92 -10.58
C ARG A 472 15.65 -18.40 -10.29
N ASP A 473 14.78 -19.11 -9.55
CA ASP A 473 14.91 -20.53 -9.24
C ASP A 473 14.39 -21.47 -10.34
N ASN A 474 13.78 -20.95 -11.41
CA ASN A 474 13.11 -21.66 -12.49
C ASN A 474 11.91 -22.54 -12.05
N GLU A 475 11.45 -22.42 -10.82
CA GLU A 475 10.34 -23.21 -10.25
C GLU A 475 9.17 -22.32 -9.85
N THR A 476 9.43 -21.25 -9.11
CA THR A 476 8.41 -20.36 -8.54
C THR A 476 7.76 -19.50 -9.64
N ASP A 477 6.42 -19.50 -9.68
CA ASP A 477 5.69 -18.63 -10.59
C ASP A 477 5.68 -17.17 -10.10
N LEU A 478 6.04 -16.24 -10.96
CA LEU A 478 5.90 -14.80 -10.78
C LEU A 478 4.76 -14.27 -11.63
N TYR A 479 4.06 -13.27 -11.12
CA TYR A 479 2.97 -12.61 -11.82
C TYR A 479 3.29 -11.13 -12.00
N GLY A 480 2.87 -10.59 -13.13
CA GLY A 480 3.14 -9.20 -13.45
C GLY A 480 2.21 -8.64 -14.51
N ILE A 481 2.47 -7.41 -14.90
CA ILE A 481 1.76 -6.71 -15.97
C ILE A 481 2.75 -6.07 -16.93
N LEU A 482 2.36 -6.08 -18.18
CA LEU A 482 3.11 -5.54 -19.33
C LEU A 482 2.24 -4.52 -20.06
N TYR A 483 2.85 -3.41 -20.49
CA TYR A 483 2.24 -2.42 -21.35
C TYR A 483 3.07 -2.26 -22.62
N LEU A 484 2.39 -2.34 -23.76
CA LEU A 484 2.97 -2.12 -25.09
C LEU A 484 2.49 -0.78 -25.64
N PRO A 485 3.27 -0.12 -26.51
CA PRO A 485 2.76 1.00 -27.29
C PRO A 485 1.49 0.62 -28.07
N SER A 486 0.57 1.54 -28.25
CA SER A 486 -0.66 1.28 -29.02
C SER A 486 -0.37 0.89 -30.48
N ASN A 487 0.74 1.35 -31.02
CA ASN A 487 1.25 1.03 -32.35
C ASN A 487 2.38 -0.03 -32.35
N TYR A 488 2.42 -0.89 -31.33
CA TYR A 488 3.48 -1.90 -31.20
C TYR A 488 3.65 -2.74 -32.46
N ASN A 489 4.88 -2.77 -32.95
CA ASN A 489 5.29 -3.58 -34.10
C ASN A 489 6.41 -4.54 -33.66
N LYS A 490 6.18 -5.85 -33.76
CA LYS A 490 7.15 -6.88 -33.35
C LYS A 490 8.47 -6.85 -34.11
N ASN A 491 8.54 -6.18 -35.26
CA ASN A 491 9.74 -6.03 -36.07
C ASN A 491 10.58 -4.80 -35.71
N GLU A 492 10.07 -3.95 -34.83
CA GLU A 492 10.77 -2.79 -34.28
C GLU A 492 11.33 -3.10 -32.89
N LYS A 493 12.33 -2.32 -32.46
CA LYS A 493 12.99 -2.48 -31.17
C LYS A 493 12.64 -1.32 -30.23
N TYR A 494 12.06 -1.65 -29.09
CA TYR A 494 11.62 -0.72 -28.06
C TYR A 494 12.45 -0.89 -26.80
N PRO A 495 13.01 0.20 -26.23
CA PRO A 495 13.63 0.14 -24.92
C PRO A 495 12.64 -0.36 -23.86
N VAL A 496 13.14 -1.03 -22.83
CA VAL A 496 12.33 -1.60 -21.76
C VAL A 496 12.42 -0.75 -20.52
N LEU A 497 11.29 -0.45 -19.90
CA LEU A 497 11.19 0.22 -18.61
C LEU A 497 10.64 -0.72 -17.55
N ASN A 498 11.42 -0.97 -16.51
CA ASN A 498 11.04 -1.76 -15.36
C ASN A 498 10.55 -0.85 -14.21
N TYR A 499 9.28 -0.93 -13.84
CA TYR A 499 8.80 -0.33 -12.60
C TYR A 499 9.04 -1.29 -11.44
N ILE A 500 9.63 -0.79 -10.36
CA ILE A 500 9.90 -1.59 -9.17
C ILE A 500 9.40 -0.93 -7.88
N TYR A 501 8.77 -1.75 -7.02
CA TYR A 501 8.56 -1.51 -5.61
C TYR A 501 8.70 -2.86 -4.89
N PRO A 502 9.91 -3.23 -4.45
CA PRO A 502 10.18 -4.57 -3.95
C PRO A 502 9.80 -4.76 -2.47
N GLY A 503 9.17 -3.77 -1.87
CA GLY A 503 8.95 -3.71 -0.44
C GLY A 503 8.23 -4.92 0.12
N PRO A 504 8.54 -5.37 1.36
CA PRO A 504 7.91 -6.55 1.92
C PRO A 504 6.44 -6.33 2.31
N GLN A 505 6.00 -5.08 2.39
CA GLN A 505 4.61 -4.71 2.70
C GLN A 505 3.74 -4.50 1.45
N SER A 506 4.31 -4.55 0.24
CA SER A 506 3.60 -4.30 -1.02
C SER A 506 4.37 -4.87 -2.22
N GLY A 507 3.68 -5.19 -3.30
CA GLY A 507 4.30 -5.56 -4.58
C GLY A 507 4.37 -4.40 -5.57
N SER A 508 5.08 -4.60 -6.68
CA SER A 508 5.23 -3.64 -7.78
C SER A 508 3.90 -3.41 -8.52
N VAL A 509 3.13 -4.47 -8.74
CA VAL A 509 1.82 -4.39 -9.41
C VAL A 509 0.77 -3.78 -8.48
N GLY A 510 0.83 -4.07 -7.19
CA GLY A 510 -0.12 -3.65 -6.17
C GLY A 510 -1.34 -4.55 -6.14
N ASN A 511 -2.46 -4.14 -6.73
CA ASN A 511 -3.64 -4.99 -6.88
C ASN A 511 -3.85 -5.41 -8.33
N TYR A 512 -4.49 -6.55 -8.53
CA TYR A 512 -4.85 -7.08 -9.86
C TYR A 512 -6.32 -6.81 -10.21
N SER A 513 -6.86 -5.68 -9.74
CA SER A 513 -8.17 -5.18 -10.10
C SER A 513 -8.08 -4.19 -11.26
N PHE A 514 -9.21 -3.92 -11.91
CA PHE A 514 -9.30 -2.96 -12.99
C PHE A 514 -8.96 -1.55 -12.55
N THR A 515 -8.20 -0.87 -13.37
CA THR A 515 -8.01 0.58 -13.32
C THR A 515 -7.82 1.10 -14.74
N VAL A 516 -8.40 2.25 -15.04
CA VAL A 516 -8.29 2.87 -16.38
C VAL A 516 -6.86 3.28 -16.72
N ALA A 517 -6.06 3.58 -15.72
CA ALA A 517 -4.62 3.81 -15.84
C ALA A 517 -3.92 3.38 -14.56
N ARG A 518 -2.85 2.63 -14.70
CA ARG A 518 -1.99 2.25 -13.61
C ARG A 518 -0.75 3.14 -13.64
N ARG A 519 -0.69 4.10 -12.73
CA ARG A 519 0.34 5.14 -12.75
C ARG A 519 0.40 5.81 -14.14
N ASP A 520 1.58 5.99 -14.70
CA ASP A 520 1.85 6.49 -16.05
C ASP A 520 2.40 5.41 -17.00
N PHE A 521 2.07 4.12 -16.75
CA PHE A 521 2.67 3.01 -17.50
C PHE A 521 2.31 3.04 -18.99
N GLN A 522 1.02 3.22 -19.32
CA GLN A 522 0.62 3.32 -20.72
C GLN A 522 1.13 4.62 -21.35
N ALA A 523 1.20 5.72 -20.60
CA ALA A 523 1.75 6.97 -21.11
C ALA A 523 3.22 6.82 -21.53
N LEU A 524 4.03 6.13 -20.71
CA LEU A 524 5.42 5.77 -21.08
C LEU A 524 5.46 4.82 -22.29
N ALA A 525 4.51 3.90 -22.39
CA ALA A 525 4.42 3.04 -23.57
C ALA A 525 4.14 3.85 -24.83
N GLU A 526 3.25 4.85 -24.79
CA GLU A 526 2.96 5.74 -25.93
C GLU A 526 4.18 6.63 -26.31
N LEU A 527 5.11 6.86 -25.40
CA LEU A 527 6.40 7.47 -25.72
C LEU A 527 7.39 6.50 -26.38
N GLY A 528 6.97 5.25 -26.63
CA GLY A 528 7.73 4.23 -27.36
C GLY A 528 8.60 3.35 -26.47
N PHE A 529 8.18 3.05 -25.27
CA PHE A 529 8.80 2.08 -24.36
C PHE A 529 7.92 0.84 -24.20
N ILE A 530 8.51 -0.28 -23.79
CA ILE A 530 7.76 -1.43 -23.24
C ILE A 530 7.89 -1.37 -21.72
N VAL A 531 6.76 -1.31 -21.00
CA VAL A 531 6.76 -1.13 -19.55
C VAL A 531 6.39 -2.44 -18.84
N VAL A 532 7.22 -2.85 -17.90
CA VAL A 532 7.08 -4.10 -17.14
C VAL A 532 7.01 -3.80 -15.65
N ALA A 533 6.06 -4.41 -14.94
CA ALA A 533 6.05 -4.49 -13.49
C ALA A 533 5.77 -5.93 -13.06
N VAL A 534 6.56 -6.47 -12.13
CA VAL A 534 6.45 -7.85 -11.66
C VAL A 534 6.50 -7.91 -10.14
N ASP A 535 5.66 -8.76 -9.53
CA ASP A 535 5.71 -9.07 -8.10
C ASP A 535 6.69 -10.22 -7.89
N ALA A 536 7.92 -9.86 -7.51
CA ALA A 536 9.02 -10.76 -7.28
C ALA A 536 8.92 -11.50 -5.94
N MET A 537 9.75 -12.51 -5.74
CA MET A 537 9.92 -13.15 -4.43
C MET A 537 10.27 -12.08 -3.38
N GLY A 538 9.74 -12.23 -2.16
CA GLY A 538 9.85 -11.24 -1.10
C GLY A 538 8.66 -10.26 -1.03
N THR A 539 7.72 -10.28 -1.99
CA THR A 539 6.48 -9.51 -1.89
C THR A 539 5.40 -10.30 -1.12
N PRO A 540 4.45 -9.61 -0.45
CA PRO A 540 3.47 -10.28 0.41
C PRO A 540 2.36 -10.95 -0.40
N GLY A 541 1.64 -11.84 0.27
CA GLY A 541 0.40 -12.41 -0.27
C GLY A 541 0.57 -13.75 -0.98
N ARG A 542 1.67 -14.41 -0.71
CA ARG A 542 2.02 -15.76 -1.12
C ARG A 542 2.41 -16.60 0.11
N SER A 543 3.11 -17.72 -0.08
CA SER A 543 3.66 -18.50 1.01
C SER A 543 4.65 -17.71 1.86
N LYS A 544 4.87 -18.16 3.10
CA LYS A 544 5.87 -17.56 3.98
C LYS A 544 7.26 -17.60 3.35
N SER A 545 7.67 -18.75 2.79
CA SER A 545 8.98 -18.88 2.12
C SER A 545 9.15 -17.93 0.93
N PHE A 546 8.07 -17.62 0.20
CA PHE A 546 8.08 -16.62 -0.87
C PHE A 546 8.28 -15.20 -0.30
N HIS A 547 7.59 -14.87 0.80
CA HIS A 547 7.68 -13.56 1.44
C HIS A 547 9.01 -13.37 2.17
N ASP A 548 9.48 -14.40 2.86
CA ASP A 548 10.74 -14.41 3.62
C ASP A 548 11.99 -14.26 2.74
N ALA A 549 11.88 -14.41 1.41
CA ALA A 549 12.99 -14.11 0.50
C ALA A 549 13.52 -12.67 0.64
N TYR A 550 12.72 -11.76 1.22
CA TYR A 550 13.13 -10.39 1.55
C TYR A 550 13.98 -10.31 2.82
N TYR A 551 13.74 -11.18 3.80
CA TYR A 551 14.34 -11.08 5.13
C TYR A 551 15.86 -11.19 5.05
N GLY A 552 16.56 -10.20 5.61
CA GLY A 552 18.02 -10.12 5.56
C GLY A 552 18.62 -9.84 4.18
N ASN A 553 17.81 -9.68 3.13
CA ASN A 553 18.24 -9.52 1.74
C ASN A 553 17.56 -8.33 1.02
N MET A 554 17.23 -7.27 1.75
CA MET A 554 16.49 -6.15 1.17
C MET A 554 17.25 -5.41 0.04
N GLY A 555 18.58 -5.47 0.02
CA GLY A 555 19.40 -4.78 -0.97
C GLY A 555 19.34 -5.38 -2.37
N ASP A 556 19.20 -6.70 -2.47
CA ASP A 556 19.17 -7.42 -3.75
C ASP A 556 17.88 -8.23 -3.95
N ASN A 557 16.92 -8.04 -3.06
CA ASN A 557 15.66 -8.75 -3.19
C ASN A 557 14.86 -8.28 -4.40
N GLY A 558 14.30 -9.20 -5.15
CA GLY A 558 13.44 -8.94 -6.29
C GLY A 558 14.17 -8.50 -7.57
N LEU A 559 15.40 -7.98 -7.54
CA LEU A 559 16.11 -7.56 -8.73
C LEU A 559 16.45 -8.74 -9.67
N PRO A 560 16.98 -9.88 -9.20
CA PRO A 560 17.22 -11.03 -10.07
C PRO A 560 15.92 -11.57 -10.71
N ASP A 561 14.81 -11.52 -10.01
CA ASP A 561 13.51 -11.94 -10.54
C ASP A 561 12.99 -11.00 -11.62
N ASN A 562 13.16 -9.68 -11.43
CA ASN A 562 12.80 -8.68 -12.45
C ASN A 562 13.62 -8.90 -13.72
N ILE A 563 14.93 -9.13 -13.61
CA ILE A 563 15.82 -9.44 -14.74
C ILE A 563 15.36 -10.72 -15.44
N THR A 564 15.10 -11.78 -14.68
CA THR A 564 14.67 -13.07 -15.21
C THR A 564 13.33 -12.96 -15.94
N ALA A 565 12.37 -12.22 -15.34
CA ALA A 565 11.07 -11.98 -15.96
C ALA A 565 11.20 -11.20 -17.28
N ILE A 566 11.99 -10.13 -17.33
CA ILE A 566 12.21 -9.34 -18.53
C ILE A 566 12.86 -10.18 -19.63
N LYS A 567 13.84 -11.02 -19.29
CA LYS A 567 14.46 -11.95 -20.25
C LYS A 567 13.46 -12.94 -20.83
N GLN A 568 12.63 -13.59 -20.00
CA GLN A 568 11.58 -14.50 -20.48
C GLN A 568 10.52 -13.79 -21.35
N LEU A 569 10.11 -12.57 -20.96
CA LEU A 569 9.19 -11.77 -21.77
C LEU A 569 9.76 -11.40 -23.12
N SER A 570 11.07 -11.14 -23.23
CA SER A 570 11.73 -10.82 -24.52
C SER A 570 11.73 -11.99 -25.52
N GLU A 571 11.64 -13.23 -25.02
CA GLU A 571 11.45 -14.39 -25.88
C GLU A 571 10.05 -14.46 -26.52
N ILE A 572 9.06 -13.89 -25.86
CA ILE A 572 7.66 -13.79 -26.32
C ILE A 572 7.46 -12.52 -27.15
N TYR A 573 7.90 -11.38 -26.63
CA TYR A 573 7.74 -10.05 -27.24
C TYR A 573 9.06 -9.62 -27.90
N LYS A 574 9.27 -10.08 -29.12
CA LYS A 574 10.55 -9.87 -29.85
C LYS A 574 10.93 -8.41 -30.10
N GLY A 575 10.01 -7.48 -29.94
CA GLY A 575 10.26 -6.03 -29.96
C GLY A 575 11.01 -5.50 -28.74
N MET A 576 11.11 -6.26 -27.64
CA MET A 576 11.90 -5.83 -26.48
C MET A 576 13.38 -5.73 -26.82
N ASP A 577 14.00 -4.59 -26.48
CA ASP A 577 15.43 -4.35 -26.66
C ASP A 577 16.14 -4.40 -25.31
N LEU A 578 16.77 -5.54 -25.03
CA LEU A 578 17.48 -5.76 -23.77
C LEU A 578 18.86 -5.07 -23.71
N THR A 579 19.27 -4.38 -24.78
CA THR A 579 20.47 -3.50 -24.76
C THR A 579 20.13 -2.08 -24.30
N ARG A 580 18.85 -1.80 -23.99
CA ARG A 580 18.33 -0.52 -23.50
C ARG A 580 17.27 -0.76 -22.44
N VAL A 581 17.70 -0.98 -21.21
CA VAL A 581 16.79 -1.27 -20.08
C VAL A 581 16.90 -0.19 -19.01
N GLY A 582 15.78 0.47 -18.72
CA GLY A 582 15.67 1.44 -17.65
C GLY A 582 14.86 0.91 -16.46
N ILE A 583 15.06 1.53 -15.30
CA ILE A 583 14.33 1.18 -14.07
C ILE A 583 13.92 2.43 -13.30
N TRP A 584 12.75 2.41 -12.66
CA TRP A 584 12.35 3.50 -11.76
C TRP A 584 11.47 3.03 -10.62
N GLY A 585 11.47 3.84 -9.56
CA GLY A 585 10.58 3.67 -8.44
C GLY A 585 10.66 4.82 -7.45
N HIS A 586 9.77 4.80 -6.48
CA HIS A 586 9.69 5.81 -5.42
C HIS A 586 9.81 5.13 -4.05
N SER A 587 10.41 5.80 -3.05
CA SER A 587 10.58 5.23 -1.70
C SER A 587 11.42 3.94 -1.75
N GLY A 588 10.94 2.81 -1.24
CA GLY A 588 11.59 1.51 -1.43
C GLY A 588 11.88 1.17 -2.89
N GLY A 589 11.07 1.68 -3.84
CA GLY A 589 11.35 1.57 -5.27
C GLY A 589 12.51 2.47 -5.75
N GLY A 590 12.69 3.64 -5.13
CA GLY A 590 13.86 4.51 -5.36
C GLY A 590 15.15 3.86 -4.86
N PHE A 591 15.09 3.27 -3.66
CA PHE A 591 16.17 2.43 -3.13
C PHE A 591 16.57 1.32 -4.11
N ALA A 592 15.58 0.53 -4.56
CA ALA A 592 15.82 -0.58 -5.47
C ALA A 592 16.29 -0.13 -6.86
N SER A 593 15.80 1.01 -7.38
CA SER A 593 16.25 1.53 -8.69
C SER A 593 17.71 1.95 -8.69
N THR A 594 18.17 2.61 -7.64
CA THR A 594 19.60 2.90 -7.45
C THR A 594 20.39 1.60 -7.28
N GLY A 595 19.91 0.68 -6.41
CA GLY A 595 20.54 -0.62 -6.18
C GLY A 595 20.66 -1.45 -7.46
N ALA A 596 19.64 -1.41 -8.33
CA ALA A 596 19.66 -2.13 -9.62
C ALA A 596 20.80 -1.66 -10.53
N LEU A 597 20.95 -0.34 -10.67
CA LEU A 597 22.00 0.22 -11.54
C LEU A 597 23.41 -0.05 -10.98
N LEU A 598 23.56 -0.12 -9.65
CA LEU A 598 24.83 -0.39 -8.98
C LEU A 598 25.16 -1.89 -8.89
N ARG A 599 24.17 -2.79 -8.80
CA ARG A 599 24.38 -4.24 -8.69
C ARG A 599 24.41 -4.94 -10.03
N TYR A 600 23.64 -4.42 -11.00
CA TYR A 600 23.48 -5.01 -12.34
C TYR A 600 23.76 -4.00 -13.46
N PRO A 601 24.96 -3.36 -13.46
CA PRO A 601 25.30 -2.31 -14.42
C PRO A 601 25.46 -2.82 -15.85
N GLU A 602 25.46 -4.15 -16.06
CA GLU A 602 25.48 -4.79 -17.39
C GLU A 602 24.05 -5.07 -17.92
N PHE A 603 23.02 -4.80 -17.12
CA PHE A 603 21.64 -5.04 -17.51
C PHE A 603 20.79 -3.77 -17.48
N TYR A 604 21.00 -2.88 -16.51
CA TYR A 604 20.28 -1.62 -16.41
C TYR A 604 21.17 -0.45 -16.85
N ASP A 605 20.67 0.32 -17.83
CA ASP A 605 21.40 1.45 -18.42
C ASP A 605 21.02 2.79 -17.81
N VAL A 606 19.74 2.95 -17.39
CA VAL A 606 19.20 4.22 -16.88
C VAL A 606 18.33 3.96 -15.65
N ALA A 607 18.55 4.70 -14.57
CA ALA A 607 17.69 4.67 -13.40
C ALA A 607 17.14 6.04 -13.02
N VAL A 608 15.87 6.08 -12.63
CA VAL A 608 15.25 7.24 -11.99
C VAL A 608 14.81 6.84 -10.58
N SER A 609 15.55 7.32 -9.60
CA SER A 609 15.39 7.03 -8.19
C SER A 609 14.72 8.19 -7.47
N SER A 610 13.61 7.95 -6.79
CA SER A 610 12.82 8.98 -6.15
C SER A 610 12.64 8.67 -4.66
N SER A 611 13.08 9.57 -3.77
CA SER A 611 12.95 9.51 -2.29
C SER A 611 13.33 8.14 -1.70
N GLY A 612 14.45 7.57 -2.14
CA GLY A 612 14.90 6.24 -1.74
C GLY A 612 15.53 6.20 -0.34
N ASN A 613 15.23 5.16 0.42
CA ASN A 613 15.86 4.84 1.71
C ASN A 613 17.17 4.06 1.47
N HIS A 614 18.17 4.74 0.90
CA HIS A 614 19.38 4.13 0.35
C HIS A 614 20.27 3.41 1.35
N ASP A 615 20.11 3.69 2.64
CA ASP A 615 20.70 2.96 3.75
C ASP A 615 19.68 2.87 4.89
N ASN A 616 19.20 1.66 5.16
CA ASN A 616 18.16 1.45 6.15
C ASN A 616 18.65 1.57 7.61
N ARG A 617 19.95 1.79 7.85
CA ARG A 617 20.47 2.28 9.13
C ARG A 617 20.02 3.72 9.44
N ASN A 618 19.61 4.48 8.40
CA ASN A 618 19.03 5.81 8.49
C ASN A 618 17.51 5.83 8.30
N TYR A 619 16.85 4.69 8.46
CA TYR A 619 15.40 4.56 8.35
C TYR A 619 14.81 3.98 9.64
N GLU A 620 13.47 4.00 9.80
CA GLU A 620 12.79 3.56 11.03
C GLU A 620 13.25 2.18 11.52
N ALA A 621 13.60 2.12 12.80
CA ALA A 621 14.05 0.90 13.46
C ALA A 621 13.05 -0.25 13.32
N ASP A 622 11.76 0.00 13.60
CA ASP A 622 10.74 -1.05 13.57
C ASP A 622 10.52 -1.63 12.17
N TRP A 623 10.68 -0.82 11.11
CA TRP A 623 10.64 -1.31 9.73
C TRP A 623 11.93 -2.06 9.37
N GLY A 624 13.09 -1.47 9.67
CA GLY A 624 14.39 -2.06 9.35
C GLY A 624 14.61 -3.38 10.10
N GLU A 625 14.39 -3.39 11.40
CA GLU A 625 14.62 -4.55 12.26
C GLU A 625 13.64 -5.70 12.00
N LYS A 626 12.38 -5.41 11.60
CA LYS A 626 11.44 -6.45 11.17
C LYS A 626 11.91 -7.17 9.91
N TRP A 627 12.36 -6.43 8.90
CA TRP A 627 12.59 -6.98 7.57
C TRP A 627 14.05 -7.36 7.28
N HIS A 628 14.98 -6.90 8.12
CA HIS A 628 16.41 -7.20 7.96
C HIS A 628 17.04 -7.87 9.20
N GLY A 629 16.31 -7.93 10.30
CA GLY A 629 16.81 -8.36 11.61
C GLY A 629 17.43 -7.21 12.39
N LEU A 630 17.79 -7.45 13.65
CA LEU A 630 18.49 -6.47 14.49
C LEU A 630 19.83 -6.08 13.85
N LEU A 631 20.26 -4.85 14.07
CA LEU A 631 21.56 -4.40 13.62
C LEU A 631 22.65 -5.05 14.45
N GLU A 632 23.49 -5.86 13.83
CA GLU A 632 24.55 -6.63 14.47
C GLU A 632 25.90 -6.31 13.83
N PRO A 633 26.97 -6.15 14.63
CA PRO A 633 28.31 -6.02 14.08
C PRO A 633 28.76 -7.32 13.45
N VAL A 634 29.43 -7.24 12.30
CA VAL A 634 30.09 -8.37 11.64
C VAL A 634 31.56 -8.37 12.01
N GLU A 635 32.11 -9.50 12.47
CA GLU A 635 33.54 -9.63 12.78
C GLU A 635 34.38 -9.32 11.51
N LEU A 636 35.34 -8.39 11.65
CA LEU A 636 36.25 -8.01 10.58
C LEU A 636 37.48 -8.89 10.56
N ASN A 637 37.81 -9.49 9.42
CA ASN A 637 39.17 -9.90 9.15
C ASN A 637 40.06 -8.66 8.97
N SER A 638 41.12 -8.55 9.73
CA SER A 638 41.98 -7.40 10.10
C SER A 638 42.66 -6.58 8.98
N LYS A 639 42.04 -6.32 7.85
CA LYS A 639 42.66 -5.56 6.73
C LYS A 639 41.85 -4.39 6.14
N ASP A 640 40.82 -3.92 6.81
CA ASP A 640 40.01 -2.82 6.30
C ASP A 640 40.47 -1.48 6.92
N ASN A 641 41.19 -0.65 6.13
CA ASN A 641 41.64 0.70 6.52
C ASN A 641 40.56 1.72 6.15
N ARG A 642 39.65 2.04 7.07
CA ARG A 642 38.64 3.07 6.89
C ARG A 642 38.91 4.30 7.77
N SER A 643 38.39 5.47 7.36
CA SER A 643 38.64 6.78 7.96
C SER A 643 37.82 7.05 9.22
N GLU A 644 38.00 8.20 9.85
CA GLU A 644 37.47 8.68 11.12
C GLU A 644 35.92 8.66 11.27
N TYR A 645 35.17 8.37 10.19
CA TYR A 645 33.71 8.14 10.19
C TYR A 645 33.36 6.63 10.08
N ASP A 646 34.27 5.75 10.46
CA ASP A 646 34.10 4.32 10.36
C ASP A 646 33.07 3.80 11.34
N TYR A 647 31.85 3.63 10.88
CA TYR A 647 30.93 2.70 11.53
C TYR A 647 31.44 1.27 11.34
N LYS A 648 31.34 0.48 12.41
CA LYS A 648 31.67 -0.94 12.36
C LYS A 648 30.87 -1.62 11.26
N LYS A 649 31.48 -2.53 10.51
CA LYS A 649 30.79 -3.32 9.51
C LYS A 649 29.64 -4.08 10.17
N THR A 650 28.46 -4.02 9.57
CA THR A 650 27.24 -4.62 10.12
C THR A 650 26.56 -5.48 9.06
N ASN A 651 25.60 -6.32 9.51
CA ASN A 651 24.72 -7.08 8.61
C ASN A 651 23.94 -6.19 7.64
N TYR A 652 23.77 -4.87 7.93
CA TYR A 652 23.11 -3.89 7.05
C TYR A 652 24.00 -3.38 5.90
N ASP A 653 25.30 -3.67 5.89
CA ASP A 653 26.19 -3.22 4.80
C ASP A 653 25.76 -3.78 3.43
N SER A 654 25.24 -5.01 3.41
CA SER A 654 24.77 -5.68 2.19
C SER A 654 23.67 -4.91 1.44
N GLN A 655 22.88 -4.09 2.14
CA GLN A 655 21.78 -3.32 1.57
C GLN A 655 22.14 -1.86 1.24
N ALA A 656 23.26 -1.32 1.75
CA ALA A 656 23.62 0.09 1.64
C ALA A 656 24.11 0.47 0.23
N ASN A 657 23.33 1.27 -0.49
CA ASN A 657 23.65 1.64 -1.88
C ASN A 657 24.92 2.48 -2.00
N GLN A 658 25.25 3.34 -1.02
CA GLN A 658 26.46 4.16 -1.05
C GLN A 658 27.75 3.33 -1.06
N LEU A 659 27.70 2.08 -0.57
CA LEU A 659 28.87 1.19 -0.60
C LEU A 659 29.14 0.56 -1.97
N LEU A 660 28.27 0.81 -2.95
CA LEU A 660 28.33 0.20 -4.30
C LEU A 660 28.56 1.22 -5.43
N VAL A 661 28.77 2.49 -5.09
CA VAL A 661 28.81 3.60 -6.08
C VAL A 661 29.90 3.43 -7.14
N ASP A 662 31.00 2.76 -6.82
CA ASP A 662 32.08 2.46 -7.78
C ASP A 662 31.59 1.68 -9.00
N ASN A 663 30.54 0.91 -8.87
CA ASN A 663 29.96 0.11 -9.94
C ASN A 663 29.11 0.91 -10.94
N LEU A 664 28.84 2.20 -10.67
CA LEU A 664 28.00 3.01 -11.56
C LEU A 664 28.60 3.14 -12.94
N LYS A 665 27.88 2.65 -13.96
CA LYS A 665 28.21 2.78 -15.38
C LYS A 665 27.14 3.52 -16.18
N GLY A 666 25.88 3.33 -15.82
CA GLY A 666 24.70 3.91 -16.49
C GLY A 666 24.38 5.34 -16.07
N LYS A 667 23.24 5.85 -16.50
CA LYS A 667 22.72 7.18 -16.16
C LYS A 667 21.78 7.14 -14.96
N LEU A 668 22.10 7.91 -13.94
CA LEU A 668 21.37 7.94 -12.66
C LEU A 668 20.78 9.33 -12.41
N LEU A 669 19.45 9.42 -12.30
CA LEU A 669 18.75 10.58 -11.77
C LEU A 669 18.24 10.24 -10.36
N ILE A 670 18.70 11.01 -9.37
CA ILE A 670 18.20 10.93 -7.99
C ILE A 670 17.33 12.16 -7.70
N ALA A 671 16.17 11.93 -7.06
CA ALA A 671 15.29 13.03 -6.64
C ALA A 671 14.85 12.86 -5.19
N HIS A 672 14.79 13.95 -4.41
CA HIS A 672 14.35 13.91 -3.01
C HIS A 672 13.66 15.20 -2.55
N GLY A 673 12.64 15.05 -1.68
CA GLY A 673 11.98 16.18 -0.99
C GLY A 673 12.77 16.59 0.25
N MET A 674 13.16 17.87 0.37
CA MET A 674 14.02 18.34 1.46
C MET A 674 13.32 18.43 2.83
N LEU A 675 11.98 18.29 2.88
CA LEU A 675 11.21 18.13 4.11
C LEU A 675 10.55 16.75 4.22
N ASP A 676 11.19 15.74 3.64
CA ASP A 676 10.74 14.35 3.74
C ASP A 676 10.95 13.84 5.17
N ASP A 677 9.87 13.70 5.91
CA ASP A 677 9.84 13.22 7.29
C ASP A 677 9.54 11.71 7.38
N ASN A 678 9.30 11.05 6.26
CA ASN A 678 9.19 9.61 6.15
C ASN A 678 10.57 8.99 5.86
N VAL A 679 11.14 9.28 4.69
CA VAL A 679 12.52 8.89 4.35
C VAL A 679 13.40 10.14 4.44
N PRO A 680 14.22 10.29 5.49
CA PRO A 680 15.04 11.49 5.65
C PRO A 680 15.97 11.72 4.46
N PRO A 681 16.10 12.97 3.95
CA PRO A 681 16.97 13.28 2.80
C PRO A 681 18.45 12.92 3.02
N SER A 682 18.87 12.81 4.28
CA SER A 682 20.21 12.31 4.63
C SER A 682 20.54 10.96 4.01
N SER A 683 19.52 10.08 3.84
CA SER A 683 19.71 8.78 3.17
C SER A 683 20.17 8.93 1.70
N THR A 684 19.62 9.91 0.97
CA THR A 684 20.08 10.24 -0.38
C THR A 684 21.44 10.94 -0.34
N MET A 685 21.69 11.80 0.63
CA MET A 685 22.99 12.53 0.69
C MET A 685 24.17 11.59 0.96
N LEU A 686 23.99 10.47 1.64
CA LEU A 686 25.04 9.43 1.75
C LEU A 686 25.47 8.91 0.38
N VAL A 687 24.51 8.61 -0.49
CA VAL A 687 24.82 8.13 -1.86
C VAL A 687 25.48 9.24 -2.69
N VAL A 688 24.98 10.47 -2.58
CA VAL A 688 25.54 11.65 -3.29
C VAL A 688 26.98 11.91 -2.87
N ASP A 689 27.30 11.85 -1.58
CA ASP A 689 28.64 12.06 -1.05
C ASP A 689 29.62 11.01 -1.60
N GLU A 690 29.25 9.75 -1.55
CA GLU A 690 30.12 8.67 -2.08
C GLU A 690 30.25 8.71 -3.62
N LEU A 691 29.19 9.09 -4.37
CA LEU A 691 29.27 9.29 -5.82
C LEU A 691 30.27 10.41 -6.17
N ILE A 692 30.27 11.51 -5.41
CA ILE A 692 31.22 12.62 -5.58
C ILE A 692 32.65 12.16 -5.27
N LYS A 693 32.88 11.45 -4.17
CA LYS A 693 34.19 10.89 -3.80
C LYS A 693 34.72 9.91 -4.85
N ALA A 694 33.83 9.10 -5.42
CA ALA A 694 34.14 8.16 -6.48
C ALA A 694 34.27 8.81 -7.88
N ASN A 695 34.14 10.15 -7.98
CA ASN A 695 34.17 10.90 -9.23
C ASN A 695 33.20 10.37 -10.29
N LYS A 696 31.96 10.04 -9.90
CA LYS A 696 30.90 9.53 -10.78
C LYS A 696 29.96 10.63 -11.24
N ASP A 697 29.56 10.57 -12.51
CA ASP A 697 28.53 11.47 -13.06
C ASP A 697 27.13 10.98 -12.69
N PHE A 698 26.29 11.87 -12.17
CA PHE A 698 24.88 11.65 -11.85
C PHE A 698 24.08 12.95 -11.91
N ASP A 699 22.76 12.84 -12.00
CA ASP A 699 21.83 13.98 -11.94
C ASP A 699 21.09 13.97 -10.61
N LEU A 700 20.90 15.17 -10.02
CA LEU A 700 20.23 15.36 -8.73
C LEU A 700 19.13 16.43 -8.82
N ILE A 701 17.91 16.11 -8.37
CA ILE A 701 16.83 17.07 -8.19
C ILE A 701 16.42 17.10 -6.72
N LEU A 702 16.67 18.20 -6.05
CA LEU A 702 16.16 18.44 -4.71
C LEU A 702 14.91 19.32 -4.78
N PHE A 703 13.85 18.91 -4.06
CA PHE A 703 12.60 19.65 -3.97
C PHE A 703 12.54 20.42 -2.65
N PRO A 704 12.90 21.72 -2.62
CA PRO A 704 12.84 22.54 -1.42
C PRO A 704 11.42 22.57 -0.84
N ASN A 705 11.29 22.42 0.49
CA ASN A 705 10.02 22.45 1.21
C ASN A 705 8.98 21.40 0.79
N LYS A 706 9.37 20.35 0.06
CA LYS A 706 8.48 19.22 -0.30
C LYS A 706 8.78 18.00 0.55
N ARG A 707 7.70 17.25 0.85
CA ARG A 707 7.72 16.00 1.61
C ARG A 707 7.89 14.81 0.67
N HIS A 708 7.67 13.61 1.18
CA HIS A 708 7.89 12.32 0.51
C HIS A 708 7.28 12.20 -0.90
N GLY A 709 6.08 12.73 -1.15
CA GLY A 709 5.40 12.63 -2.45
C GLY A 709 5.48 13.88 -3.33
N TYR A 710 6.33 14.87 -3.00
CA TYR A 710 6.54 16.16 -3.69
C TYR A 710 5.31 17.07 -3.79
N GLY A 711 4.09 16.62 -3.40
CA GLY A 711 2.87 17.40 -3.42
C GLY A 711 2.54 17.99 -4.79
N ASP A 712 2.40 19.31 -4.88
CA ASP A 712 2.13 20.09 -6.10
C ASP A 712 3.26 20.04 -7.15
N MET A 713 4.46 19.54 -6.79
CA MET A 713 5.58 19.35 -7.72
C MET A 713 5.63 17.95 -8.33
N SER A 714 4.64 17.09 -8.08
CA SER A 714 4.62 15.72 -8.60
C SER A 714 4.61 15.68 -10.14
N ASN A 715 3.90 16.59 -10.79
CA ASN A 715 3.88 16.72 -12.27
C ASN A 715 5.25 17.12 -12.80
N TYR A 716 5.96 18.04 -12.14
CA TYR A 716 7.32 18.40 -12.52
C TYR A 716 8.24 17.17 -12.44
N MET A 717 8.19 16.40 -11.34
CA MET A 717 9.01 15.18 -11.22
C MET A 717 8.64 14.13 -12.28
N MET A 718 7.35 13.98 -12.60
CA MET A 718 6.89 13.06 -13.64
C MET A 718 7.45 13.45 -15.01
N ARG A 719 7.39 14.74 -15.37
CA ARG A 719 8.02 15.26 -16.60
C ARG A 719 9.52 14.94 -16.63
N ARG A 720 10.25 15.27 -15.55
CA ARG A 720 11.71 15.03 -15.49
C ARG A 720 12.07 13.55 -15.63
N LYS A 721 11.23 12.64 -15.12
CA LYS A 721 11.37 11.20 -15.34
C LYS A 721 11.19 10.85 -16.83
N TRP A 722 10.13 11.36 -17.48
CA TRP A 722 9.88 11.12 -18.89
C TRP A 722 11.04 11.66 -19.75
N ASP A 723 11.45 12.91 -19.51
CA ASP A 723 12.58 13.54 -20.19
C ASP A 723 13.87 12.71 -20.07
N TYR A 724 14.12 12.17 -18.88
CA TYR A 724 15.32 11.40 -18.60
C TYR A 724 15.36 10.08 -19.36
N PHE A 725 14.28 9.34 -19.43
CA PHE A 725 14.19 8.12 -20.21
C PHE A 725 14.19 8.39 -21.72
N VAL A 726 13.48 9.41 -22.17
CA VAL A 726 13.47 9.80 -23.58
C VAL A 726 14.90 10.16 -24.05
N LYS A 727 15.59 10.96 -23.27
CA LYS A 727 16.95 11.38 -23.61
C LYS A 727 17.98 10.26 -23.51
N HIS A 728 18.03 9.59 -22.37
CA HIS A 728 19.17 8.70 -22.05
C HIS A 728 18.92 7.23 -22.41
N LEU A 729 17.67 6.79 -22.56
CA LEU A 729 17.36 5.41 -22.91
C LEU A 729 16.85 5.28 -24.35
N LYS A 730 15.97 6.18 -24.79
CA LYS A 730 15.49 6.20 -26.19
C LYS A 730 16.48 6.88 -27.13
N GLY A 731 17.33 7.79 -26.63
CA GLY A 731 18.35 8.49 -27.40
C GLY A 731 17.79 9.61 -28.29
N VAL A 732 16.68 10.24 -27.89
CA VAL A 732 16.06 11.38 -28.59
C VAL A 732 15.87 12.54 -27.61
N GLU A 733 15.86 13.78 -28.11
CA GLU A 733 15.63 14.94 -27.25
C GLU A 733 14.15 15.07 -26.85
N PRO A 734 13.84 15.27 -25.54
CA PRO A 734 12.49 15.56 -25.07
C PRO A 734 12.07 17.00 -25.43
N PRO A 735 10.76 17.31 -25.44
CA PRO A 735 10.27 18.67 -25.58
C PRO A 735 10.72 19.52 -24.39
N LYS A 736 11.15 20.77 -24.66
CA LYS A 736 11.59 21.69 -23.61
C LYS A 736 10.40 22.16 -22.79
N GLU A 737 10.56 22.15 -21.45
CA GLU A 737 9.65 22.76 -20.47
C GLU A 737 8.17 22.33 -20.61
N PHE A 738 7.90 21.11 -21.09
CA PHE A 738 6.54 20.56 -21.16
C PHE A 738 5.81 20.67 -19.82
N SER A 739 4.55 21.08 -19.84
CA SER A 739 3.68 21.14 -18.66
C SER A 739 2.49 20.20 -18.83
N PHE A 740 2.18 19.43 -17.80
CA PHE A 740 0.90 18.73 -17.72
C PHE A 740 -0.19 19.73 -17.33
N ASP A 741 -1.27 19.78 -18.11
CA ASP A 741 -2.43 20.65 -17.85
C ASP A 741 -3.22 20.18 -16.62
#